data_770f8593d0637a7e45a1071b702c3ac9
#
_entry.id   770f8593d0637a7e45a1071b702c3ac9
#
_cell.length_a   1.000
_cell.length_b   1.000
_cell.length_c   1.000
_cell.angle_alpha   90.00
_cell.angle_beta   90.00
_cell.angle_gamma   90.00
#
_symmetry.space_group_name_H-M   'P 1'
#
loop_
_entity.id
_entity.type
_entity.pdbx_description
1 polymer ?
#
loop_
_entity_poly.entity_id
_entity_poly.type
_entity_poly.pdbx_seq_one_letter_code
_entity_poly.pdbx_strand_id
1 'polypeptide(L)'
;MKKLLPLILFFITTQAFAHLGSISGTIYDEKTNLPIQGVSVQLTGLNKAVLSNELGQFYFNNLVAAPYKVEFSHLGFKPQIFTAIVQNDRNTFVKMLMSYKSIELSEIVVPSQRPHDQQLISNLDIKLRPITNSQEVLRMVPGLFIGQHAGGGKAEQIFLRGYDLDHGTDIRLTVDGMPVNMVSHAHGQGYADLHFVIPELIQGVDFKKGSYNAEKGNLATAGWVDFRTKNTIENSFVKVEGGQYNTYRAVGGLDLLGQRGKKRNQSAYLASEYSYSDSYFDNPQNFKRVNVIGKFHGHLTGNTNLTLTGSTFWSKWNHSGQIPERAIESGLTGFFGSIDPTEGGETSRTNFNAQFVTITPNDHVIKNQLFYSNYNFELYSNFTFFKEDSINGDQIRQKEKRNLFGYNGSYAINTSVGNKYLTTTFGVQYRQDITNGTELSRTKDRVITTAALKLGNINEVNASIYADELIKLSDKFTINAGIRFDYFHNKYDDLLSNEIGVASATVVSPKLNFYYTFNPRFQLYLNTGKGFHSNDTRAVVPKNGLQILPATYGSDLGVIYKPFPKLLINAVSWYIYSQQEFVYVGDAGVVEPSGRSRRYGVDVSVRYQLTKTLFADIDLNSATPRSLDAEAGKNYLPLAPTFTTVGGLSFQSPTGFNGSIRYRYIADRPANEDNSIVAKGYFVNDLQLNYTKGKYNMGVSVQNLFDVRWKETQFATESRLQKETESMEEIHFTPGTPFFGRISLAYSF
;
A
#
# COMPACT_ATOMS: atom_id res chain seq x y z
N MET A 1 -4.04 -46.36 -79.12
CA MET A 1 -3.81 -45.13 -78.41
C MET A 1 -4.92 -45.03 -77.34
N LYS A 2 -4.63 -45.40 -76.10
CA LYS A 2 -5.57 -45.46 -74.98
C LYS A 2 -5.50 -44.15 -74.16
N LYS A 3 -6.61 -43.46 -74.08
CA LYS A 3 -6.73 -42.24 -73.21
C LYS A 3 -6.97 -42.71 -71.75
N LEU A 4 -6.07 -42.37 -70.85
CA LEU A 4 -6.28 -42.48 -69.40
C LEU A 4 -7.00 -41.18 -68.88
N LEU A 5 -8.11 -41.38 -68.20
CA LEU A 5 -8.89 -40.35 -67.48
C LEU A 5 -8.47 -40.48 -65.99
N PRO A 6 -7.99 -39.40 -65.33
CA PRO A 6 -7.76 -39.47 -63.89
C PRO A 6 -9.07 -39.15 -63.13
N LEU A 7 -9.47 -40.10 -62.27
CA LEU A 7 -10.56 -39.99 -61.33
C LEU A 7 -10.13 -39.10 -60.15
N ILE A 8 -10.56 -37.86 -60.10
CA ILE A 8 -10.38 -36.97 -58.94
C ILE A 8 -11.43 -37.33 -57.89
N LEU A 9 -10.98 -38.03 -56.85
CA LEU A 9 -11.80 -38.29 -55.66
C LEU A 9 -11.84 -36.98 -54.81
N PHE A 10 -12.98 -36.28 -54.80
CA PHE A 10 -13.21 -35.15 -53.92
C PHE A 10 -13.54 -35.68 -52.51
N PHE A 11 -12.56 -35.66 -51.60
CA PHE A 11 -12.82 -35.83 -50.18
C PHE A 11 -13.54 -34.60 -49.64
N ILE A 12 -14.84 -34.65 -49.53
CA ILE A 12 -15.60 -33.69 -48.73
C ILE A 12 -15.34 -34.03 -47.25
N THR A 13 -14.39 -33.34 -46.64
CA THR A 13 -14.25 -33.32 -45.19
C THR A 13 -15.40 -32.51 -44.65
N THR A 14 -16.46 -33.13 -44.14
CA THR A 14 -17.44 -32.48 -43.30
C THR A 14 -16.71 -32.06 -42.03
N GLN A 15 -16.39 -30.77 -41.91
CA GLN A 15 -16.00 -30.21 -40.66
C GLN A 15 -17.23 -30.31 -39.73
N ALA A 16 -17.19 -31.24 -38.79
CA ALA A 16 -18.15 -31.29 -37.72
C ALA A 16 -17.91 -30.02 -36.86
N PHE A 17 -18.74 -29.01 -37.07
CA PHE A 17 -18.80 -27.86 -36.15
C PHE A 17 -19.31 -28.42 -34.81
N ALA A 18 -18.41 -28.53 -33.85
CA ALA A 18 -18.81 -28.83 -32.49
C ALA A 18 -19.66 -27.65 -31.98
N HIS A 19 -20.96 -27.85 -31.86
CA HIS A 19 -21.84 -26.89 -31.22
C HIS A 19 -21.50 -26.84 -29.73
N LEU A 20 -20.84 -25.74 -29.30
CA LEU A 20 -20.33 -25.54 -27.96
C LEU A 20 -21.21 -24.51 -27.22
N GLY A 21 -21.57 -24.79 -26.00
CA GLY A 21 -22.28 -23.85 -25.13
C GLY A 21 -21.35 -23.08 -24.20
N SER A 22 -21.91 -22.28 -23.33
CA SER A 22 -21.17 -21.49 -22.34
C SER A 22 -21.87 -21.45 -20.98
N ILE A 23 -21.13 -21.13 -19.94
CA ILE A 23 -21.65 -20.79 -18.61
C ILE A 23 -21.19 -19.39 -18.27
N SER A 24 -22.12 -18.51 -17.92
CA SER A 24 -21.82 -17.21 -17.33
C SER A 24 -22.58 -17.04 -16.03
N GLY A 25 -22.20 -16.08 -15.22
CA GLY A 25 -22.95 -15.78 -14.02
C GLY A 25 -22.44 -14.58 -13.26
N THR A 26 -23.17 -14.25 -12.20
CA THR A 26 -22.79 -13.18 -11.28
C THR A 26 -22.88 -13.67 -9.86
N ILE A 27 -21.88 -13.34 -9.06
CA ILE A 27 -21.73 -13.77 -7.67
C ILE A 27 -21.95 -12.57 -6.78
N TYR A 28 -22.83 -12.73 -5.79
CA TYR A 28 -23.22 -11.69 -4.85
C TYR A 28 -22.97 -12.15 -3.42
N ASP A 29 -22.67 -11.22 -2.56
CA ASP A 29 -22.72 -11.39 -1.12
C ASP A 29 -24.17 -11.51 -0.67
N GLU A 30 -24.51 -12.59 0.04
CA GLU A 30 -25.87 -12.90 0.50
C GLU A 30 -26.45 -11.81 1.42
N LYS A 31 -25.62 -11.15 2.24
CA LYS A 31 -26.07 -10.12 3.19
C LYS A 31 -26.20 -8.74 2.56
N THR A 32 -25.23 -8.35 1.75
CA THR A 32 -25.18 -6.99 1.18
C THR A 32 -25.80 -6.90 -0.21
N ASN A 33 -25.98 -8.05 -0.87
CA ASN A 33 -26.38 -8.19 -2.28
C ASN A 33 -25.47 -7.40 -3.25
N LEU A 34 -24.21 -7.12 -2.84
CA LEU A 34 -23.20 -6.54 -3.70
C LEU A 34 -22.38 -7.62 -4.41
N PRO A 35 -21.88 -7.35 -5.62
CA PRO A 35 -21.06 -8.29 -6.36
C PRO A 35 -19.74 -8.56 -5.63
N ILE A 36 -19.29 -9.81 -5.66
CA ILE A 36 -18.02 -10.23 -5.06
C ILE A 36 -17.01 -10.42 -6.16
N GLN A 37 -15.93 -9.61 -6.10
CA GLN A 37 -14.76 -9.74 -6.96
C GLN A 37 -13.82 -10.83 -6.45
N GLY A 38 -13.11 -11.52 -7.35
CA GLY A 38 -12.02 -12.44 -6.99
C GLY A 38 -12.50 -13.82 -6.49
N VAL A 39 -13.78 -14.15 -6.65
CA VAL A 39 -14.25 -15.51 -6.39
C VAL A 39 -13.63 -16.46 -7.40
N SER A 40 -12.94 -17.49 -6.92
CA SER A 40 -12.49 -18.60 -7.75
C SER A 40 -13.70 -19.45 -8.15
N VAL A 41 -14.01 -19.51 -9.45
CA VAL A 41 -15.05 -20.33 -10.03
C VAL A 41 -14.38 -21.45 -10.80
N GLN A 42 -14.60 -22.70 -10.40
CA GLN A 42 -13.94 -23.87 -11.00
C GLN A 42 -14.96 -24.87 -11.54
N LEU A 43 -14.73 -25.38 -12.74
CA LEU A 43 -15.47 -26.52 -13.27
C LEU A 43 -14.83 -27.81 -12.72
N THR A 44 -15.52 -28.48 -11.79
CA THR A 44 -15.03 -29.72 -11.19
C THR A 44 -14.92 -30.83 -12.26
N GLY A 45 -13.74 -31.46 -12.35
CA GLY A 45 -13.48 -32.50 -13.38
C GLY A 45 -12.90 -31.97 -14.70
N LEU A 46 -12.94 -30.65 -14.93
CA LEU A 46 -12.18 -29.98 -15.99
C LEU A 46 -11.21 -29.03 -15.30
N ASN A 47 -9.95 -29.00 -15.73
CA ASN A 47 -8.96 -28.04 -15.18
C ASN A 47 -9.24 -26.59 -15.67
N LYS A 48 -10.52 -26.18 -15.68
CA LYS A 48 -10.95 -24.82 -16.04
C LYS A 48 -11.41 -24.08 -14.78
N ALA A 49 -10.76 -22.98 -14.47
CA ALA A 49 -11.15 -22.07 -13.41
C ALA A 49 -11.03 -20.62 -13.90
N VAL A 50 -11.90 -19.74 -13.42
CA VAL A 50 -11.88 -18.30 -13.68
C VAL A 50 -12.08 -17.55 -12.37
N LEU A 51 -11.71 -16.27 -12.31
CA LEU A 51 -12.02 -15.40 -11.19
C LEU A 51 -13.18 -14.47 -11.58
N SER A 52 -14.08 -14.22 -10.63
CA SER A 52 -15.08 -13.17 -10.84
C SER A 52 -14.43 -11.79 -10.93
N ASN A 53 -14.93 -10.97 -11.83
CA ASN A 53 -14.49 -9.60 -12.02
C ASN A 53 -15.07 -8.64 -10.97
N GLU A 54 -14.84 -7.33 -11.10
CA GLU A 54 -15.30 -6.31 -10.16
C GLU A 54 -16.83 -6.19 -10.06
N LEU A 55 -17.58 -6.73 -11.03
CA LEU A 55 -19.03 -6.84 -11.00
C LEU A 55 -19.49 -8.22 -10.56
N GLY A 56 -18.60 -9.04 -9.99
CA GLY A 56 -18.87 -10.39 -9.55
C GLY A 56 -19.12 -11.40 -10.69
N GLN A 57 -18.86 -11.00 -11.95
CA GLN A 57 -19.19 -11.82 -13.11
C GLN A 57 -18.07 -12.78 -13.45
N PHE A 58 -18.45 -13.95 -13.97
CA PHE A 58 -17.54 -14.99 -14.47
C PHE A 58 -18.08 -15.56 -15.77
N TYR A 59 -17.19 -16.18 -16.58
CA TYR A 59 -17.55 -16.73 -17.87
C TYR A 59 -16.67 -17.93 -18.27
N PHE A 60 -17.32 -18.99 -18.78
CA PHE A 60 -16.67 -20.17 -19.39
C PHE A 60 -17.21 -20.39 -20.80
N ASN A 61 -16.32 -20.40 -21.79
CA ASN A 61 -16.63 -20.64 -23.19
C ASN A 61 -16.28 -22.07 -23.60
N ASN A 62 -16.75 -22.44 -24.78
CA ASN A 62 -16.39 -23.65 -25.47
C ASN A 62 -16.56 -24.89 -24.62
N LEU A 63 -17.75 -25.04 -24.03
CA LEU A 63 -18.14 -26.19 -23.25
C LEU A 63 -19.03 -27.12 -24.09
N VAL A 64 -18.72 -28.40 -24.07
CA VAL A 64 -19.59 -29.44 -24.66
C VAL A 64 -20.89 -29.48 -23.88
N ALA A 65 -22.03 -29.75 -24.55
CA ALA A 65 -23.32 -29.92 -23.87
C ALA A 65 -23.29 -31.06 -22.85
N ALA A 66 -23.30 -30.71 -21.57
CA ALA A 66 -23.23 -31.63 -20.43
C ALA A 66 -23.59 -30.90 -19.12
N PRO A 67 -23.94 -31.62 -18.05
CA PRO A 67 -24.00 -31.06 -16.70
C PRO A 67 -22.55 -30.84 -16.16
N TYR A 68 -22.27 -29.62 -15.65
CA TYR A 68 -21.03 -29.25 -15.02
C TYR A 68 -21.22 -28.89 -13.56
N LYS A 69 -20.40 -29.43 -12.67
CA LYS A 69 -20.32 -28.96 -11.28
C LYS A 69 -19.41 -27.74 -11.26
N VAL A 70 -19.98 -26.60 -10.88
CA VAL A 70 -19.30 -25.31 -10.75
C VAL A 70 -19.07 -25.06 -9.27
N GLU A 71 -17.83 -25.01 -8.84
CA GLU A 71 -17.44 -24.70 -7.47
C GLU A 71 -17.04 -23.23 -7.36
N PHE A 72 -17.56 -22.55 -6.35
CA PHE A 72 -17.30 -21.15 -6.04
C PHE A 72 -16.57 -21.07 -4.71
N SER A 73 -15.38 -20.52 -4.68
CA SER A 73 -14.61 -20.31 -3.45
C SER A 73 -14.01 -18.92 -3.39
N HIS A 74 -14.08 -18.31 -2.21
CA HIS A 74 -13.50 -17.00 -1.94
C HIS A 74 -13.10 -16.91 -0.47
N LEU A 75 -12.01 -16.21 -0.18
CA LEU A 75 -11.53 -16.00 1.18
C LEU A 75 -12.59 -15.23 1.99
N GLY A 76 -13.06 -15.84 3.10
CA GLY A 76 -14.09 -15.25 3.97
C GLY A 76 -15.52 -15.64 3.63
N PHE A 77 -15.78 -16.42 2.56
CA PHE A 77 -17.10 -16.93 2.20
C PHE A 77 -17.15 -18.46 2.26
N LYS A 78 -18.34 -19.01 2.51
CA LYS A 78 -18.56 -20.46 2.44
C LYS A 78 -18.45 -20.91 0.99
N PRO A 79 -17.67 -21.95 0.65
CA PRO A 79 -17.67 -22.51 -0.68
C PRO A 79 -19.07 -22.99 -1.06
N GLN A 80 -19.42 -22.78 -2.32
CA GLN A 80 -20.69 -23.20 -2.89
C GLN A 80 -20.46 -24.08 -4.12
N ILE A 81 -21.29 -25.07 -4.32
CA ILE A 81 -21.28 -25.92 -5.52
C ILE A 81 -22.64 -25.81 -6.19
N PHE A 82 -22.62 -25.55 -7.48
CA PHE A 82 -23.82 -25.47 -8.32
C PHE A 82 -23.65 -26.37 -9.54
N THR A 83 -24.72 -27.05 -9.96
CA THR A 83 -24.71 -27.84 -11.19
C THR A 83 -25.33 -27.04 -12.32
N ALA A 84 -24.53 -26.63 -13.29
CA ALA A 84 -24.95 -25.92 -14.49
C ALA A 84 -25.14 -26.91 -15.66
N ILE A 85 -26.26 -26.90 -16.32
CA ILE A 85 -26.53 -27.75 -17.51
C ILE A 85 -26.22 -26.89 -18.75
N VAL A 86 -25.16 -27.23 -19.47
CA VAL A 86 -24.79 -26.60 -20.73
C VAL A 86 -25.51 -27.24 -21.89
N GLN A 87 -26.12 -26.42 -22.74
CA GLN A 87 -26.77 -26.81 -24.01
C GLN A 87 -25.97 -26.24 -25.18
N ASN A 88 -26.03 -26.89 -26.32
CA ASN A 88 -25.39 -26.43 -27.55
C ASN A 88 -25.92 -25.03 -27.93
N ASP A 89 -24.97 -24.16 -28.33
CA ASP A 89 -25.22 -22.77 -28.80
C ASP A 89 -26.00 -21.90 -27.79
N ARG A 90 -25.99 -22.28 -26.51
CA ARG A 90 -26.67 -21.52 -25.44
C ARG A 90 -25.73 -21.18 -24.32
N ASN A 91 -26.01 -20.03 -23.72
CA ASN A 91 -25.37 -19.61 -22.46
C ASN A 91 -26.25 -19.98 -21.27
N THR A 92 -25.68 -20.72 -20.31
CA THR A 92 -26.31 -21.03 -19.02
C THR A 92 -25.93 -19.97 -18.01
N PHE A 93 -26.89 -19.15 -17.57
CA PHE A 93 -26.63 -18.08 -16.60
C PHE A 93 -26.81 -18.58 -15.16
N VAL A 94 -25.85 -18.31 -14.30
CA VAL A 94 -25.85 -18.70 -12.89
C VAL A 94 -25.79 -17.46 -12.00
N LYS A 95 -26.80 -17.27 -11.15
CA LYS A 95 -26.74 -16.29 -10.06
C LYS A 95 -26.34 -17.01 -8.78
N MET A 96 -25.16 -16.66 -8.20
CA MET A 96 -24.64 -17.27 -6.98
C MET A 96 -24.69 -16.26 -5.83
N LEU A 97 -25.22 -16.69 -4.69
CA LEU A 97 -25.17 -15.95 -3.42
C LEU A 97 -24.18 -16.66 -2.49
N MET A 98 -23.17 -15.95 -2.02
CA MET A 98 -22.17 -16.50 -1.09
C MET A 98 -22.36 -15.89 0.30
N SER A 99 -22.44 -16.76 1.32
CA SER A 99 -22.54 -16.37 2.72
C SER A 99 -21.17 -16.37 3.39
N TYR A 100 -20.97 -15.45 4.34
CA TYR A 100 -19.73 -15.39 5.12
C TYR A 100 -19.48 -16.65 5.94
N LYS A 101 -18.23 -17.03 6.03
CA LYS A 101 -17.72 -18.10 6.89
C LYS A 101 -16.56 -17.58 7.73
N SER A 102 -16.34 -18.18 8.90
CA SER A 102 -15.06 -18.06 9.60
C SER A 102 -13.94 -18.60 8.69
N ILE A 103 -12.86 -17.84 8.56
CA ILE A 103 -11.79 -18.10 7.59
C ILE A 103 -11.09 -19.41 7.92
N GLU A 104 -11.02 -20.32 6.95
CA GLU A 104 -10.16 -21.51 6.99
C GLU A 104 -9.10 -21.38 5.89
N LEU A 105 -7.82 -21.52 6.25
CA LEU A 105 -6.70 -21.53 5.30
C LEU A 105 -6.80 -22.68 4.27
N SER A 106 -7.62 -23.70 4.56
CA SER A 106 -7.89 -24.81 3.67
C SER A 106 -8.48 -24.42 2.32
N GLU A 107 -9.15 -23.27 2.25
CA GLU A 107 -9.84 -22.78 1.05
C GLU A 107 -8.93 -21.96 0.10
N ILE A 108 -7.70 -21.65 0.49
CA ILE A 108 -6.75 -20.97 -0.39
C ILE A 108 -6.23 -21.99 -1.41
N VAL A 109 -6.77 -21.96 -2.62
CA VAL A 109 -6.20 -22.65 -3.76
C VAL A 109 -5.09 -21.75 -4.34
N VAL A 110 -3.91 -22.30 -4.60
CA VAL A 110 -2.87 -21.58 -5.35
C VAL A 110 -3.41 -21.35 -6.77
N PRO A 111 -3.74 -20.12 -7.17
CA PRO A 111 -4.46 -19.88 -8.42
C PRO A 111 -3.56 -20.17 -9.61
N SER A 112 -4.01 -21.03 -10.51
CA SER A 112 -3.32 -21.28 -11.79
C SER A 112 -3.55 -20.20 -12.84
N GLN A 113 -4.43 -19.22 -12.61
CA GLN A 113 -4.92 -18.30 -13.64
C GLN A 113 -4.56 -16.82 -13.49
N ARG A 114 -4.26 -16.37 -12.31
CA ARG A 114 -3.54 -15.10 -12.08
C ARG A 114 -2.53 -15.34 -10.99
N PRO A 115 -1.30 -14.90 -11.19
CA PRO A 115 -0.30 -14.93 -10.15
C PRO A 115 -0.69 -13.89 -9.09
N HIS A 116 -1.60 -14.26 -8.21
CA HIS A 116 -1.89 -13.51 -7.00
C HIS A 116 -0.99 -14.03 -5.89
N ASP A 117 0.30 -13.81 -6.05
CA ASP A 117 1.29 -13.81 -4.98
C ASP A 117 1.00 -12.73 -3.91
N GLN A 118 -0.09 -11.96 -4.06
CA GLN A 118 -0.26 -10.65 -3.47
C GLN A 118 -1.41 -10.52 -2.46
N GLN A 119 -2.38 -11.41 -2.46
CA GLN A 119 -3.53 -11.32 -1.53
C GLN A 119 -3.41 -12.34 -0.41
N LEU A 120 -2.29 -12.38 0.26
CA LEU A 120 -2.12 -13.19 1.46
C LEU A 120 -2.58 -12.48 2.74
N ILE A 121 -3.00 -11.21 2.64
CA ILE A 121 -3.62 -10.50 3.74
C ILE A 121 -5.07 -10.94 3.82
N SER A 122 -5.36 -11.80 4.76
CA SER A 122 -6.72 -12.26 5.01
C SER A 122 -7.54 -11.16 5.71
N ASN A 123 -8.87 -11.21 5.57
CA ASN A 123 -9.75 -10.39 6.41
C ASN A 123 -9.52 -10.62 7.92
N LEU A 124 -8.94 -11.76 8.27
CA LEU A 124 -8.52 -12.09 9.62
C LEU A 124 -7.38 -11.18 10.08
N ASP A 125 -6.34 -10.98 9.24
CA ASP A 125 -5.23 -10.08 9.54
C ASP A 125 -5.73 -8.65 9.80
N ILE A 126 -6.66 -8.17 8.96
CA ILE A 126 -7.25 -6.82 9.11
C ILE A 126 -8.03 -6.70 10.43
N LYS A 127 -8.79 -7.72 10.81
CA LYS A 127 -9.66 -7.69 12.01
C LYS A 127 -8.92 -7.92 13.32
N LEU A 128 -7.82 -8.68 13.30
CA LEU A 128 -7.14 -9.14 14.50
C LEU A 128 -5.80 -8.43 14.76
N ARG A 129 -5.32 -7.60 13.84
CA ARG A 129 -4.15 -6.76 14.11
C ARG A 129 -4.57 -5.51 14.89
N PRO A 130 -3.82 -5.13 15.94
CA PRO A 130 -4.07 -3.88 16.65
C PRO A 130 -3.66 -2.73 15.74
N ILE A 131 -4.64 -2.08 15.11
CA ILE A 131 -4.46 -0.85 14.35
C ILE A 131 -5.00 0.27 15.21
N THR A 132 -4.10 1.09 15.69
CA THR A 132 -4.41 2.15 16.65
C THR A 132 -4.46 3.52 16.00
N ASN A 133 -3.80 3.69 14.86
CA ASN A 133 -3.87 4.89 14.05
C ASN A 133 -3.91 4.53 12.55
N SER A 134 -4.17 5.52 11.70
CA SER A 134 -4.31 5.33 10.26
C SER A 134 -3.01 4.87 9.58
N GLN A 135 -1.85 5.31 10.06
CA GLN A 135 -0.55 4.95 9.48
C GLN A 135 -0.23 3.48 9.73
N GLU A 136 -0.69 2.92 10.85
CA GLU A 136 -0.45 1.52 11.18
C GLU A 136 -1.12 0.52 10.22
N VAL A 137 -2.01 0.99 9.33
CA VAL A 137 -2.54 0.12 8.25
C VAL A 137 -1.42 -0.41 7.34
N LEU A 138 -0.28 0.30 7.23
CA LEU A 138 0.90 -0.16 6.52
C LEU A 138 1.50 -1.44 7.13
N ARG A 139 1.35 -1.66 8.44
CA ARG A 139 1.81 -2.88 9.13
C ARG A 139 1.07 -4.14 8.68
N MET A 140 -0.02 -4.01 7.91
CA MET A 140 -0.69 -5.16 7.29
C MET A 140 0.14 -5.77 6.17
N VAL A 141 1.05 -5.01 5.53
CA VAL A 141 1.86 -5.47 4.41
C VAL A 141 3.02 -6.31 4.92
N PRO A 142 3.14 -7.59 4.52
CA PRO A 142 4.23 -8.46 4.96
C PRO A 142 5.60 -7.88 4.65
N GLY A 143 6.44 -7.74 5.68
CA GLY A 143 7.80 -7.23 5.55
C GLY A 143 7.95 -5.73 5.36
N LEU A 144 6.85 -4.99 5.41
CA LEU A 144 6.89 -3.55 5.53
C LEU A 144 6.97 -3.19 7.03
N PHE A 145 7.89 -2.33 7.37
CA PHE A 145 8.12 -1.86 8.72
C PHE A 145 7.93 -0.34 8.75
N ILE A 146 7.40 0.20 9.82
CA ILE A 146 7.22 1.65 9.99
C ILE A 146 7.77 2.09 11.34
N GLY A 147 8.28 3.32 11.38
CA GLY A 147 8.72 3.99 12.60
C GLY A 147 8.13 5.39 12.70
N GLN A 148 7.66 5.77 13.89
CA GLN A 148 7.07 7.07 14.11
C GLN A 148 8.15 8.14 14.36
N HIS A 149 8.05 9.26 13.66
CA HIS A 149 8.87 10.44 13.91
C HIS A 149 8.23 11.34 14.98
N ALA A 150 8.59 11.18 16.23
CA ALA A 150 8.39 12.14 17.33
C ALA A 150 7.05 12.90 17.42
N GLY A 151 6.02 12.47 16.68
CA GLY A 151 4.73 13.15 16.71
C GLY A 151 3.66 12.50 15.88
N GLY A 152 2.47 12.30 16.47
CA GLY A 152 1.37 11.54 15.91
C GLY A 152 0.71 12.13 14.65
N GLY A 153 1.13 13.28 14.14
CA GLY A 153 0.53 13.92 12.97
C GLY A 153 1.42 13.98 11.72
N LYS A 154 2.67 13.48 11.80
CA LYS A 154 3.62 13.39 10.70
C LYS A 154 3.54 12.01 10.03
N ALA A 155 3.88 11.91 8.75
CA ALA A 155 4.02 10.61 8.09
C ALA A 155 5.13 9.78 8.73
N GLU A 156 4.96 8.46 8.74
CA GLU A 156 5.89 7.50 9.32
C GLU A 156 7.10 7.30 8.41
N GLN A 157 8.25 6.96 9.01
CA GLN A 157 9.37 6.36 8.29
C GLN A 157 8.99 4.96 7.84
N ILE A 158 9.27 4.61 6.58
CA ILE A 158 8.87 3.34 5.98
C ILE A 158 10.12 2.55 5.59
N PHE A 159 10.14 1.27 5.95
CA PHE A 159 11.22 0.35 5.60
C PHE A 159 10.68 -0.81 4.77
N LEU A 160 11.32 -1.08 3.63
CA LEU A 160 10.98 -2.21 2.77
C LEU A 160 12.21 -2.69 1.99
N ARG A 161 12.54 -3.98 2.06
CA ARG A 161 13.63 -4.59 1.26
C ARG A 161 14.97 -3.86 1.36
N GLY A 162 15.38 -3.48 2.57
CA GLY A 162 16.63 -2.75 2.78
C GLY A 162 16.64 -1.31 2.23
N TYR A 163 15.47 -0.75 1.94
CA TYR A 163 15.29 0.69 1.79
C TYR A 163 14.90 1.29 3.14
N ASP A 164 15.50 2.42 3.45
CA ASP A 164 14.92 3.46 4.27
C ASP A 164 14.24 4.44 3.31
N LEU A 165 12.93 4.47 3.30
CA LEU A 165 12.15 5.26 2.37
C LEU A 165 11.80 6.63 2.94
N ASP A 166 12.37 6.95 4.11
CA ASP A 166 11.97 8.07 4.95
C ASP A 166 10.44 8.18 4.96
N HIS A 167 9.83 8.92 4.08
CA HIS A 167 8.37 9.09 4.04
C HIS A 167 7.68 8.47 2.82
N GLY A 168 8.37 7.67 1.97
CA GLY A 168 7.73 6.93 0.89
C GLY A 168 8.31 7.08 -0.52
N THR A 169 9.59 7.45 -0.68
CA THR A 169 10.24 7.75 -1.96
C THR A 169 10.20 6.62 -2.99
N ASP A 170 10.26 5.35 -2.57
CA ASP A 170 10.37 4.17 -3.44
C ASP A 170 9.22 3.18 -3.25
N ILE A 171 8.18 3.57 -2.55
CA ILE A 171 6.95 2.81 -2.40
C ILE A 171 5.75 3.63 -2.87
N ARG A 172 5.01 3.12 -3.85
CA ARG A 172 3.78 3.77 -4.32
C ARG A 172 2.62 3.38 -3.42
N LEU A 173 2.03 4.34 -2.74
CA LEU A 173 0.84 4.16 -1.93
C LEU A 173 -0.38 4.79 -2.59
N THR A 174 -1.50 4.06 -2.63
CA THR A 174 -2.79 4.59 -3.10
C THR A 174 -3.93 4.21 -2.14
N VAL A 175 -4.96 5.02 -2.12
CA VAL A 175 -6.24 4.74 -1.45
C VAL A 175 -7.35 4.90 -2.48
N ASP A 176 -8.10 3.81 -2.73
CA ASP A 176 -9.11 3.77 -3.81
C ASP A 176 -8.56 4.27 -5.16
N GLY A 177 -7.30 3.93 -5.48
CA GLY A 177 -6.61 4.33 -6.70
C GLY A 177 -6.09 5.78 -6.74
N MET A 178 -6.40 6.61 -5.75
CA MET A 178 -5.81 7.96 -5.61
C MET A 178 -4.41 7.86 -5.00
N PRO A 179 -3.40 8.59 -5.52
CA PRO A 179 -2.07 8.61 -4.94
C PRO A 179 -2.06 9.25 -3.54
N VAL A 180 -1.34 8.60 -2.63
CA VAL A 180 -1.01 9.14 -1.30
C VAL A 180 0.26 9.97 -1.37
N ASN A 181 1.29 9.46 -2.05
CA ASN A 181 2.60 10.09 -2.16
C ASN A 181 2.56 11.46 -2.85
N MET A 182 3.29 12.42 -2.28
CA MET A 182 3.60 13.73 -2.86
C MET A 182 5.04 13.70 -3.38
N VAL A 183 5.27 13.87 -4.69
CA VAL A 183 6.61 13.71 -5.29
C VAL A 183 7.59 14.75 -4.75
N SER A 184 7.37 16.02 -5.04
CA SER A 184 8.14 17.13 -4.47
C SER A 184 7.35 17.73 -3.33
N HIS A 185 7.70 17.42 -2.10
CA HIS A 185 7.00 17.88 -0.91
C HIS A 185 7.88 18.76 -0.04
N ALA A 186 7.29 19.74 0.67
CA ALA A 186 8.04 20.67 1.51
C ALA A 186 8.92 19.98 2.56
N HIS A 187 8.48 18.86 3.10
CA HIS A 187 9.23 18.09 4.10
C HIS A 187 10.23 17.11 3.48
N GLY A 188 9.83 16.39 2.45
CA GLY A 188 10.70 15.38 1.82
C GLY A 188 10.06 14.75 0.60
N GLN A 189 10.88 14.29 -0.34
CA GLN A 189 10.46 13.63 -1.56
C GLN A 189 9.61 12.37 -1.24
N GLY A 190 8.49 12.21 -1.96
CA GLY A 190 7.65 11.01 -1.84
C GLY A 190 6.74 10.96 -0.61
N TYR A 191 6.65 12.04 0.17
CA TYR A 191 5.90 12.11 1.43
C TYR A 191 4.51 11.47 1.34
N ALA A 192 4.22 10.50 2.20
CA ALA A 192 3.03 9.65 2.12
C ALA A 192 2.28 9.61 3.46
N ASP A 193 1.38 10.55 3.65
CA ASP A 193 0.52 10.68 4.83
C ASP A 193 -0.81 9.94 4.63
N LEU A 194 -1.10 8.95 5.49
CA LEU A 194 -2.34 8.16 5.53
C LEU A 194 -3.32 8.62 6.63
N HIS A 195 -3.08 9.72 7.32
CA HIS A 195 -3.95 10.21 8.42
C HIS A 195 -5.40 10.49 8.00
N PHE A 196 -5.65 10.68 6.70
CA PHE A 196 -7.01 10.85 6.15
C PHE A 196 -7.81 9.54 6.03
N VAL A 197 -7.22 8.38 6.35
CA VAL A 197 -7.89 7.07 6.27
C VAL A 197 -8.49 6.72 7.63
N ILE A 198 -9.75 6.29 7.63
CA ILE A 198 -10.41 5.70 8.81
C ILE A 198 -10.19 4.17 8.74
N PRO A 199 -9.43 3.56 9.67
CA PRO A 199 -9.07 2.15 9.60
C PRO A 199 -10.25 1.19 9.50
N GLU A 200 -11.37 1.48 10.19
CA GLU A 200 -12.58 0.66 10.17
C GLU A 200 -13.24 0.57 8.80
N LEU A 201 -12.92 1.49 7.89
CA LEU A 201 -13.45 1.51 6.53
C LEU A 201 -12.57 0.76 5.53
N ILE A 202 -11.39 0.28 5.90
CA ILE A 202 -10.56 -0.52 5.00
C ILE A 202 -11.24 -1.87 4.75
N GLN A 203 -11.45 -2.20 3.49
CA GLN A 203 -11.98 -3.47 3.03
C GLN A 203 -10.87 -4.46 2.67
N GLY A 204 -9.79 -3.97 2.08
CA GLY A 204 -8.68 -4.79 1.63
C GLY A 204 -7.44 -3.99 1.33
N VAL A 205 -6.33 -4.70 1.25
CA VAL A 205 -5.02 -4.17 0.92
C VAL A 205 -4.41 -5.05 -0.16
N ASP A 206 -4.17 -4.48 -1.33
CA ASP A 206 -3.42 -5.12 -2.40
C ASP A 206 -2.00 -4.58 -2.39
N PHE A 207 -1.01 -5.44 -2.52
CA PHE A 207 0.39 -5.01 -2.54
C PHE A 207 1.25 -5.93 -3.40
N LYS A 208 2.37 -5.42 -3.85
CA LYS A 208 3.46 -6.21 -4.43
C LYS A 208 4.80 -5.54 -4.13
N LYS A 209 5.82 -6.35 -3.84
CA LYS A 209 7.20 -5.89 -3.73
C LYS A 209 7.84 -5.89 -5.12
N GLY A 210 8.68 -4.89 -5.38
CA GLY A 210 9.36 -4.71 -6.67
C GLY A 210 8.50 -4.08 -7.77
N SER A 211 9.12 -3.79 -8.88
CA SER A 211 8.58 -2.98 -9.99
C SER A 211 8.09 -3.81 -11.18
N TYR A 212 7.26 -4.82 -10.95
CA TYR A 212 6.91 -5.86 -11.94
C TYR A 212 5.56 -5.67 -12.64
N ASN A 213 4.80 -4.63 -12.32
CA ASN A 213 3.49 -4.34 -12.89
C ASN A 213 3.55 -3.13 -13.83
N ALA A 214 3.07 -3.26 -15.06
CA ALA A 214 3.07 -2.16 -16.03
C ALA A 214 2.14 -0.99 -15.63
N GLU A 215 1.04 -1.28 -14.93
CA GLU A 215 0.12 -0.26 -14.40
C GLU A 215 0.79 0.64 -13.34
N LYS A 216 1.74 0.09 -12.55
CA LYS A 216 2.39 0.79 -11.45
C LYS A 216 3.67 1.46 -11.96
N GLY A 217 3.65 2.78 -12.13
CA GLY A 217 4.78 3.57 -12.63
C GLY A 217 5.63 4.17 -11.52
N ASN A 218 5.61 5.49 -11.44
CA ASN A 218 6.41 6.28 -10.53
C ASN A 218 6.33 5.82 -9.07
N LEU A 219 7.48 5.85 -8.36
CA LEU A 219 7.67 5.49 -6.95
C LEU A 219 7.45 3.99 -6.61
N ALA A 220 7.21 3.11 -7.60
CA ALA A 220 6.96 1.69 -7.35
C ALA A 220 8.23 0.83 -7.47
N THR A 221 9.39 1.29 -7.01
CA THR A 221 10.68 0.61 -7.16
C THR A 221 10.88 -0.48 -6.11
N ALA A 222 10.70 -0.20 -4.82
CA ALA A 222 10.67 -1.20 -3.76
C ALA A 222 9.35 -1.99 -3.75
N GLY A 223 8.24 -1.34 -4.16
CA GLY A 223 6.93 -1.96 -4.21
C GLY A 223 5.79 -0.96 -4.30
N TRP A 224 4.58 -1.48 -4.19
CA TRP A 224 3.36 -0.67 -4.14
C TRP A 224 2.33 -1.28 -3.19
N VAL A 225 1.44 -0.43 -2.65
CA VAL A 225 0.32 -0.80 -1.79
C VAL A 225 -0.92 -0.01 -2.20
N ASP A 226 -2.00 -0.70 -2.48
CA ASP A 226 -3.31 -0.12 -2.79
C ASP A 226 -4.29 -0.46 -1.66
N PHE A 227 -4.69 0.52 -0.87
CA PHE A 227 -5.75 0.40 0.12
C PHE A 227 -7.09 0.60 -0.55
N ARG A 228 -8.02 -0.31 -0.28
CA ARG A 228 -9.40 -0.19 -0.74
C ARG A 228 -10.33 0.04 0.43
N THR A 229 -11.13 1.11 0.37
CA THR A 229 -12.16 1.36 1.37
C THR A 229 -13.46 0.63 1.01
N LYS A 230 -14.26 0.31 2.01
CA LYS A 230 -15.54 -0.39 1.83
C LYS A 230 -16.45 0.37 0.87
N ASN A 231 -17.06 -0.34 -0.07
CA ASN A 231 -18.14 0.22 -0.91
C ASN A 231 -19.47 0.28 -0.16
N THR A 232 -19.62 -0.51 0.89
CA THR A 232 -20.82 -0.52 1.76
C THR A 232 -20.40 -0.78 3.21
N ILE A 233 -21.15 -0.23 4.14
CA ILE A 233 -21.16 -0.67 5.54
C ILE A 233 -22.42 -1.52 5.77
N GLU A 234 -22.27 -2.70 6.42
CA GLU A 234 -23.40 -3.63 6.62
C GLU A 234 -24.49 -3.04 7.51
N ASN A 235 -24.06 -2.33 8.53
CA ASN A 235 -24.89 -1.65 9.52
C ASN A 235 -24.26 -0.31 9.86
N SER A 236 -25.09 0.65 10.25
CA SER A 236 -24.61 1.86 10.92
C SER A 236 -23.92 1.46 12.22
N PHE A 237 -22.89 2.20 12.61
CA PHE A 237 -22.14 1.91 13.82
C PHE A 237 -21.62 3.17 14.49
N VAL A 238 -21.36 3.07 15.78
CA VAL A 238 -20.57 4.01 16.56
C VAL A 238 -19.55 3.23 17.37
N LYS A 239 -18.33 3.73 17.47
CA LYS A 239 -17.24 3.15 18.28
C LYS A 239 -16.59 4.29 19.05
N VAL A 240 -16.35 4.07 20.33
CA VAL A 240 -15.62 4.97 21.21
C VAL A 240 -14.45 4.24 21.83
N GLU A 241 -13.32 4.92 21.97
CA GLU A 241 -12.10 4.40 22.57
C GLU A 241 -11.58 5.39 23.60
N GLY A 242 -11.03 4.86 24.70
CA GLY A 242 -10.34 5.62 25.72
C GLY A 242 -9.07 4.89 26.16
N GLY A 243 -8.01 5.64 26.44
CA GLY A 243 -6.72 5.05 26.80
C GLY A 243 -5.86 5.96 27.67
N GLN A 244 -4.67 5.48 27.98
CA GLN A 244 -3.66 6.25 28.70
C GLN A 244 -3.31 7.55 27.96
N TYR A 245 -2.64 8.46 28.60
CA TYR A 245 -2.16 9.73 28.05
C TYR A 245 -3.28 10.58 27.42
N ASN A 246 -4.43 10.67 28.11
CA ASN A 246 -5.61 11.41 27.63
C ASN A 246 -6.02 11.06 26.20
N THR A 247 -5.91 9.79 25.84
CA THR A 247 -6.25 9.34 24.49
C THR A 247 -7.71 9.00 24.39
N TYR A 248 -8.42 9.70 23.48
CA TYR A 248 -9.83 9.49 23.18
C TYR A 248 -10.05 9.42 21.68
N ARG A 249 -10.91 8.51 21.25
CA ARG A 249 -11.30 8.40 19.84
C ARG A 249 -12.78 8.05 19.74
N ALA A 250 -13.48 8.74 18.85
CA ALA A 250 -14.84 8.41 18.46
C ALA A 250 -14.90 8.26 16.94
N VAL A 251 -15.49 7.18 16.46
CA VAL A 251 -15.73 6.96 15.03
C VAL A 251 -17.15 6.44 14.82
N GLY A 252 -17.83 6.93 13.79
CA GLY A 252 -19.18 6.51 13.43
C GLY A 252 -19.34 6.37 11.92
N GLY A 253 -20.23 5.47 11.51
CA GLY A 253 -20.61 5.29 10.13
C GLY A 253 -22.12 5.08 10.00
N LEU A 254 -22.75 5.81 9.08
CA LEU A 254 -24.19 5.76 8.82
C LEU A 254 -24.44 5.18 7.43
N ASP A 255 -25.18 4.06 7.35
CA ASP A 255 -25.74 3.57 6.09
C ASP A 255 -26.94 4.44 5.71
N LEU A 256 -26.79 5.20 4.61
CA LEU A 256 -27.77 6.21 4.20
C LEU A 256 -28.92 5.62 3.37
N LEU A 257 -28.73 4.48 2.73
CA LEU A 257 -29.71 3.88 1.82
C LEU A 257 -30.41 2.66 2.41
N GLY A 258 -29.79 1.93 3.34
CA GLY A 258 -30.34 0.78 4.00
C GLY A 258 -30.92 -0.27 3.05
N GLN A 259 -32.07 -0.83 3.38
CA GLN A 259 -32.75 -1.86 2.57
C GLN A 259 -33.21 -1.36 1.18
N ARG A 260 -33.47 -0.05 1.02
CA ARG A 260 -33.85 0.54 -0.28
C ARG A 260 -32.69 0.49 -1.26
N GLY A 261 -31.47 0.81 -0.79
CA GLY A 261 -30.25 0.70 -1.57
C GLY A 261 -29.96 -0.74 -1.98
N LYS A 262 -30.04 -1.68 -1.01
CA LYS A 262 -29.80 -3.12 -1.26
C LYS A 262 -30.70 -3.68 -2.38
N LYS A 263 -31.98 -3.30 -2.42
CA LYS A 263 -32.90 -3.72 -3.48
C LYS A 263 -32.51 -3.18 -4.88
N ARG A 264 -31.77 -2.07 -4.94
CA ARG A 264 -31.33 -1.42 -6.20
C ARG A 264 -29.86 -1.69 -6.51
N ASN A 265 -29.16 -2.54 -5.76
CA ASN A 265 -27.70 -2.72 -5.83
C ASN A 265 -26.93 -1.40 -5.70
N GLN A 266 -27.36 -0.57 -4.76
CA GLN A 266 -26.76 0.72 -4.45
C GLN A 266 -26.45 0.80 -2.96
N SER A 267 -25.37 1.48 -2.63
CA SER A 267 -24.99 1.80 -1.26
C SER A 267 -24.53 3.24 -1.16
N ALA A 268 -24.79 3.87 -0.05
CA ALA A 268 -24.22 5.15 0.30
C ALA A 268 -23.99 5.18 1.81
N TYR A 269 -22.85 5.70 2.22
CA TYR A 269 -22.60 5.92 3.64
C TYR A 269 -21.87 7.24 3.88
N LEU A 270 -22.01 7.73 5.09
CA LEU A 270 -21.22 8.82 5.65
C LEU A 270 -20.53 8.29 6.91
N ALA A 271 -19.22 8.54 7.03
CA ALA A 271 -18.48 8.18 8.23
C ALA A 271 -17.63 9.38 8.71
N SER A 272 -17.42 9.46 10.03
CA SER A 272 -16.61 10.49 10.64
C SER A 272 -15.81 9.93 11.80
N GLU A 273 -14.64 10.51 12.05
CA GLU A 273 -13.73 10.20 13.14
C GLU A 273 -13.26 11.49 13.81
N TYR A 274 -13.20 11.47 15.13
CA TYR A 274 -12.47 12.44 15.96
C TYR A 274 -11.48 11.69 16.84
N SER A 275 -10.24 12.17 16.91
CA SER A 275 -9.19 11.60 17.77
C SER A 275 -8.47 12.72 18.52
N TYR A 276 -8.15 12.46 19.78
CA TYR A 276 -7.33 13.31 20.64
C TYR A 276 -6.35 12.45 21.43
N SER A 277 -5.12 12.94 21.62
CA SER A 277 -4.13 12.31 22.51
C SER A 277 -3.06 13.33 22.95
N ASP A 278 -2.68 13.29 24.21
CA ASP A 278 -1.48 13.97 24.71
C ASP A 278 -0.21 13.19 24.38
N SER A 279 -0.35 11.90 24.01
CA SER A 279 0.76 10.98 23.83
C SER A 279 1.61 10.80 25.10
N TYR A 280 2.65 10.00 25.04
CA TYR A 280 3.48 9.59 26.18
C TYR A 280 4.72 10.47 26.40
N PHE A 281 4.86 11.55 25.65
CA PHE A 281 5.98 12.48 25.80
C PHE A 281 5.77 13.45 26.97
N ASP A 282 6.86 13.87 27.59
CA ASP A 282 6.83 14.86 28.70
C ASP A 282 6.21 16.19 28.24
N ASN A 283 6.46 16.58 26.99
CA ASN A 283 5.77 17.69 26.33
C ASN A 283 4.51 17.19 25.62
N PRO A 284 3.30 17.48 26.11
CA PRO A 284 2.07 16.96 25.55
C PRO A 284 1.90 17.31 24.07
N GLN A 285 1.61 16.32 23.26
CA GLN A 285 1.45 16.51 21.81
C GLN A 285 0.15 17.22 21.45
N ASN A 286 -0.87 17.20 22.32
CA ASN A 286 -2.18 17.81 22.06
C ASN A 286 -2.72 17.43 20.66
N PHE A 287 -2.41 16.20 20.21
CA PHE A 287 -2.77 15.72 18.90
C PHE A 287 -4.28 15.72 18.70
N LYS A 288 -4.75 16.37 17.66
CA LYS A 288 -6.16 16.41 17.26
C LYS A 288 -6.29 16.01 15.81
N ARG A 289 -7.28 15.15 15.51
CA ARG A 289 -7.59 14.75 14.15
C ARG A 289 -9.09 14.64 13.95
N VAL A 290 -9.55 15.15 12.80
CA VAL A 290 -10.91 15.00 12.32
C VAL A 290 -10.87 14.41 10.91
N ASN A 291 -11.65 13.37 10.68
CA ASN A 291 -11.88 12.76 9.37
C ASN A 291 -13.37 12.72 9.06
N VAL A 292 -13.73 13.03 7.83
CA VAL A 292 -15.08 12.82 7.30
C VAL A 292 -14.98 12.21 5.90
N ILE A 293 -15.74 11.16 5.63
CA ILE A 293 -15.82 10.51 4.32
C ILE A 293 -17.24 10.16 3.98
N GLY A 294 -17.67 10.52 2.76
CA GLY A 294 -18.90 10.07 2.15
C GLY A 294 -18.60 9.23 0.91
N LYS A 295 -19.27 8.08 0.76
CA LYS A 295 -19.11 7.21 -0.41
C LYS A 295 -20.44 6.72 -0.92
N PHE A 296 -20.62 6.79 -2.25
CA PHE A 296 -21.72 6.18 -2.99
C PHE A 296 -21.16 5.11 -3.92
N HIS A 297 -21.82 3.97 -4.01
CA HIS A 297 -21.52 2.92 -4.97
C HIS A 297 -22.79 2.32 -5.51
N GLY A 298 -22.90 2.15 -6.84
CA GLY A 298 -24.08 1.55 -7.44
C GLY A 298 -24.07 1.54 -8.96
N HIS A 299 -25.09 0.91 -9.54
CA HIS A 299 -25.26 0.89 -10.98
C HIS A 299 -25.70 2.26 -11.50
N LEU A 300 -25.00 2.78 -12.50
CA LEU A 300 -25.40 3.93 -13.30
C LEU A 300 -26.28 3.47 -14.49
N THR A 301 -25.87 2.37 -15.14
CA THR A 301 -26.59 1.66 -16.18
C THR A 301 -26.49 0.16 -15.93
N GLY A 302 -27.13 -0.69 -16.73
CA GLY A 302 -27.07 -2.16 -16.58
C GLY A 302 -25.64 -2.72 -16.59
N ASN A 303 -24.70 -2.05 -17.27
CA ASN A 303 -23.33 -2.53 -17.48
C ASN A 303 -22.25 -1.64 -16.84
N THR A 304 -22.64 -0.54 -16.18
CA THR A 304 -21.69 0.44 -15.62
C THR A 304 -21.97 0.66 -14.14
N ASN A 305 -20.97 0.44 -13.33
CA ASN A 305 -20.93 0.85 -11.93
C ASN A 305 -20.27 2.20 -11.77
N LEU A 306 -20.83 3.01 -10.89
CA LEU A 306 -20.28 4.28 -10.44
C LEU A 306 -19.92 4.18 -8.97
N THR A 307 -18.71 4.63 -8.62
CA THR A 307 -18.30 4.87 -7.23
C THR A 307 -17.88 6.33 -7.11
N LEU A 308 -18.52 7.06 -6.19
CA LEU A 308 -18.14 8.43 -5.83
C LEU A 308 -17.66 8.44 -4.39
N THR A 309 -16.52 9.09 -4.17
CA THR A 309 -15.97 9.27 -2.81
C THR A 309 -15.58 10.74 -2.63
N GLY A 310 -16.06 11.34 -1.55
CA GLY A 310 -15.60 12.64 -1.08
C GLY A 310 -15.09 12.49 0.35
N SER A 311 -13.91 13.05 0.67
CA SER A 311 -13.38 13.01 2.03
C SER A 311 -12.65 14.30 2.38
N THR A 312 -12.64 14.63 3.66
CA THR A 312 -11.83 15.72 4.20
C THR A 312 -11.22 15.30 5.52
N PHE A 313 -10.03 15.77 5.77
CA PHE A 313 -9.21 15.47 6.93
C PHE A 313 -8.49 16.73 7.37
N TRP A 314 -8.34 16.87 8.68
CA TRP A 314 -7.52 17.90 9.33
C TRP A 314 -6.89 17.33 10.59
N SER A 315 -5.62 17.66 10.83
CA SER A 315 -4.93 17.36 12.10
C SER A 315 -3.99 18.49 12.50
N LYS A 316 -3.76 18.59 13.82
CA LYS A 316 -2.82 19.51 14.44
C LYS A 316 -2.16 18.85 15.64
N TRP A 317 -0.85 19.13 15.84
CA TRP A 317 -0.09 18.50 16.92
C TRP A 317 1.13 19.34 17.31
N ASN A 318 1.60 19.10 18.55
CA ASN A 318 2.97 19.37 18.93
C ASN A 318 3.80 18.09 18.79
N HIS A 319 5.14 18.21 18.73
CA HIS A 319 6.00 17.05 18.84
C HIS A 319 7.26 17.37 19.66
N SER A 320 7.97 16.34 20.06
CA SER A 320 9.14 16.47 20.92
C SER A 320 10.45 16.52 20.14
N GLY A 321 10.40 16.41 18.82
CA GLY A 321 11.60 16.30 17.99
C GLY A 321 12.37 14.98 18.20
N GLN A 322 13.58 14.95 17.71
CA GLN A 322 14.54 13.87 17.93
C GLN A 322 15.49 14.28 19.06
N ILE A 323 15.83 13.34 19.93
CA ILE A 323 16.65 13.60 21.12
C ILE A 323 18.05 13.03 20.93
N PRO A 324 19.13 13.85 21.01
CA PRO A 324 20.49 13.33 21.03
C PRO A 324 20.78 12.56 22.32
N GLU A 325 21.53 11.46 22.23
CA GLU A 325 21.82 10.59 23.39
C GLU A 325 22.51 11.38 24.53
N ARG A 326 23.45 12.26 24.19
CA ARG A 326 24.16 13.09 25.17
C ARG A 326 23.28 14.04 25.96
N ALA A 327 22.13 14.44 25.42
CA ALA A 327 21.21 15.31 26.15
C ALA A 327 20.56 14.58 27.34
N ILE A 328 20.37 13.27 27.22
CA ILE A 328 19.87 12.44 28.32
C ILE A 328 21.00 12.15 29.32
N GLU A 329 22.19 11.80 28.84
CA GLU A 329 23.38 11.53 29.65
C GLU A 329 23.78 12.72 30.52
N SER A 330 23.69 13.94 29.96
CA SER A 330 23.95 15.19 30.71
C SER A 330 22.81 15.61 31.64
N GLY A 331 21.65 14.94 31.58
CA GLY A 331 20.46 15.29 32.35
C GLY A 331 19.76 16.56 31.85
N LEU A 332 20.04 17.01 30.62
CA LEU A 332 19.37 18.17 30.01
C LEU A 332 17.88 17.87 29.77
N THR A 333 17.57 16.65 29.36
CA THR A 333 16.19 16.19 29.16
C THR A 333 16.03 14.71 29.57
N GLY A 334 14.78 14.27 29.76
CA GLY A 334 14.43 12.86 29.97
C GLY A 334 14.35 12.06 28.67
N PHE A 335 14.18 10.74 28.78
CA PHE A 335 14.04 9.86 27.61
C PHE A 335 12.81 10.18 26.77
N PHE A 336 11.74 10.66 27.37
CA PHE A 336 10.50 11.09 26.71
C PHE A 336 10.40 12.62 26.58
N GLY A 337 11.48 13.36 26.80
CA GLY A 337 11.51 14.80 26.80
C GLY A 337 11.60 15.43 25.41
N SER A 338 11.98 16.70 25.38
CA SER A 338 12.19 17.48 24.16
C SER A 338 13.32 18.46 24.37
N ILE A 339 14.08 18.78 23.31
CA ILE A 339 15.06 19.87 23.32
C ILE A 339 14.40 21.19 22.94
N ASP A 340 13.57 21.19 21.89
CA ASP A 340 12.77 22.34 21.45
C ASP A 340 11.29 22.04 21.65
N PRO A 341 10.63 22.54 22.72
CA PRO A 341 9.22 22.27 23.01
C PRO A 341 8.27 23.00 22.05
N THR A 342 8.80 23.82 21.13
CA THR A 342 7.99 24.59 20.19
C THR A 342 7.81 23.90 18.84
N GLU A 343 8.28 22.66 18.68
CA GLU A 343 8.09 21.86 17.47
C GLU A 343 6.63 21.35 17.32
N GLY A 344 6.17 21.13 16.07
CA GLY A 344 4.85 20.59 15.76
C GLY A 344 4.32 21.03 14.42
N GLY A 345 3.06 20.73 14.11
CA GLY A 345 2.53 21.01 12.79
C GLY A 345 1.02 20.94 12.67
N GLU A 346 0.58 21.20 11.44
CA GLU A 346 -0.81 21.13 11.04
C GLU A 346 -0.88 20.63 9.60
N THR A 347 -1.83 19.73 9.30
CA THR A 347 -2.04 19.22 7.94
C THR A 347 -3.52 19.04 7.65
N SER A 348 -3.90 19.22 6.39
CA SER A 348 -5.26 18.96 5.92
C SER A 348 -5.25 18.43 4.51
N ARG A 349 -6.24 17.58 4.20
CA ARG A 349 -6.43 17.02 2.86
C ARG A 349 -7.91 16.84 2.56
N THR A 350 -8.34 17.36 1.41
CA THR A 350 -9.70 17.17 0.89
C THR A 350 -9.60 16.45 -0.45
N ASN A 351 -10.33 15.34 -0.60
CA ASN A 351 -10.29 14.50 -1.79
C ASN A 351 -11.67 14.38 -2.43
N PHE A 352 -11.65 14.26 -3.74
CA PHE A 352 -12.79 13.82 -4.55
C PHE A 352 -12.33 12.74 -5.53
N ASN A 353 -13.10 11.64 -5.65
CA ASN A 353 -12.78 10.52 -6.51
C ASN A 353 -14.05 9.98 -7.16
N ALA A 354 -14.04 9.85 -8.49
CA ALA A 354 -15.11 9.28 -9.29
C ALA A 354 -14.55 8.11 -10.11
N GLN A 355 -15.10 6.90 -9.93
CA GLN A 355 -14.69 5.70 -10.65
C GLN A 355 -15.88 5.15 -11.43
N PHE A 356 -15.65 4.84 -12.70
CA PHE A 356 -16.60 4.18 -13.59
C PHE A 356 -16.00 2.85 -14.04
N VAL A 357 -16.72 1.76 -13.82
CA VAL A 357 -16.35 0.44 -14.29
C VAL A 357 -17.46 -0.08 -15.18
N THR A 358 -17.16 -0.22 -16.47
CA THR A 358 -18.10 -0.71 -17.49
C THR A 358 -17.65 -2.07 -17.98
N ILE A 359 -18.57 -3.03 -18.04
CA ILE A 359 -18.36 -4.32 -18.71
C ILE A 359 -19.18 -4.32 -19.98
N THR A 360 -18.48 -4.49 -21.09
CA THR A 360 -19.13 -4.57 -22.41
C THR A 360 -19.82 -5.92 -22.59
N PRO A 361 -20.75 -6.07 -23.58
CA PRO A 361 -21.35 -7.36 -23.89
C PRO A 361 -20.35 -8.47 -24.27
N ASN A 362 -19.15 -8.10 -24.69
CA ASN A 362 -18.04 -9.02 -25.03
C ASN A 362 -17.09 -9.29 -23.87
N ASP A 363 -17.50 -9.04 -22.62
CA ASP A 363 -16.69 -9.20 -21.40
C ASP A 363 -15.40 -8.37 -21.35
N HIS A 364 -15.33 -7.28 -22.10
CA HIS A 364 -14.22 -6.33 -21.95
C HIS A 364 -14.51 -5.39 -20.78
N VAL A 365 -13.47 -5.07 -20.01
CA VAL A 365 -13.58 -4.20 -18.84
C VAL A 365 -12.97 -2.83 -19.14
N ILE A 366 -13.78 -1.79 -19.03
CA ILE A 366 -13.35 -0.39 -19.16
C ILE A 366 -13.40 0.25 -17.78
N LYS A 367 -12.29 0.79 -17.33
CA LYS A 367 -12.21 1.56 -16.08
C LYS A 367 -11.81 2.99 -16.38
N ASN A 368 -12.50 3.92 -15.77
CA ASN A 368 -12.16 5.34 -15.80
C ASN A 368 -12.23 5.88 -14.38
N GLN A 369 -11.21 6.60 -13.99
CA GLN A 369 -11.12 7.24 -12.68
C GLN A 369 -10.67 8.68 -12.86
N LEU A 370 -11.39 9.60 -12.23
CA LEU A 370 -11.03 11.00 -12.09
C LEU A 370 -10.85 11.30 -10.61
N PHE A 371 -9.79 11.98 -10.25
CA PHE A 371 -9.55 12.37 -8.85
C PHE A 371 -8.97 13.76 -8.73
N TYR A 372 -9.28 14.37 -7.60
CA TYR A 372 -8.76 15.66 -7.17
C TYR A 372 -8.40 15.59 -5.70
N SER A 373 -7.31 16.24 -5.32
CA SER A 373 -6.92 16.40 -3.92
C SER A 373 -6.40 17.82 -3.68
N ASN A 374 -6.91 18.49 -2.66
CA ASN A 374 -6.33 19.70 -2.10
C ASN A 374 -5.63 19.34 -0.79
N TYR A 375 -4.38 19.77 -0.63
CA TYR A 375 -3.55 19.42 0.50
C TYR A 375 -2.83 20.66 1.04
N ASN A 376 -2.79 20.80 2.37
CA ASN A 376 -2.05 21.84 3.05
C ASN A 376 -1.22 21.20 4.16
N PHE A 377 -0.01 21.71 4.33
CA PHE A 377 0.96 21.24 5.30
C PHE A 377 1.75 22.39 5.87
N GLU A 378 1.97 22.37 7.17
CA GLU A 378 2.88 23.26 7.88
C GLU A 378 3.51 22.49 9.03
N LEU A 379 4.86 22.49 9.08
CA LEU A 379 5.65 21.77 10.08
C LEU A 379 6.78 22.66 10.58
N TYR A 380 6.99 22.63 11.89
CA TYR A 380 8.13 23.22 12.57
C TYR A 380 8.96 22.11 13.19
N SER A 381 10.25 22.04 12.85
CA SER A 381 11.20 21.03 13.34
C SER A 381 12.52 21.67 13.68
N ASN A 382 13.29 21.04 14.58
CA ASN A 382 14.60 21.47 14.97
C ASN A 382 15.53 20.25 15.15
N PHE A 383 16.39 19.98 14.19
CA PHE A 383 17.23 18.79 14.19
C PHE A 383 18.65 19.05 14.67
N THR A 384 19.19 20.25 14.40
CA THR A 384 20.58 20.63 14.67
C THR A 384 20.74 21.58 15.87
N PHE A 385 19.62 22.05 16.40
CA PHE A 385 19.41 22.90 17.59
C PHE A 385 20.09 24.28 17.48
N PHE A 386 21.38 24.41 17.74
CA PHE A 386 22.14 25.65 17.73
C PHE A 386 23.43 25.53 16.92
N LYS A 387 23.53 24.58 15.97
CA LYS A 387 24.71 24.33 15.15
C LYS A 387 24.99 25.50 14.22
N GLU A 388 23.97 25.96 13.50
CA GLU A 388 24.08 27.00 12.48
C GLU A 388 23.86 28.41 13.05
N ASP A 389 22.84 28.59 13.88
CA ASP A 389 22.52 29.86 14.56
C ASP A 389 22.62 29.68 16.09
N SER A 390 23.72 30.11 16.63
CA SER A 390 24.01 29.99 18.06
C SER A 390 23.13 30.89 18.96
N ILE A 391 22.39 31.82 18.39
CA ILE A 391 21.59 32.82 19.13
C ILE A 391 20.08 32.47 19.05
N ASN A 392 19.58 32.24 17.84
CA ASN A 392 18.16 32.04 17.62
C ASN A 392 17.76 30.56 17.55
N GLY A 393 18.73 29.66 17.36
CA GLY A 393 18.53 28.24 17.11
C GLY A 393 18.17 27.93 15.65
N ASP A 394 18.14 26.65 15.34
CA ASP A 394 18.03 26.13 13.97
C ASP A 394 16.62 25.68 13.62
N GLN A 395 15.59 26.11 14.35
CA GLN A 395 14.22 25.72 14.03
C GLN A 395 13.87 26.11 12.60
N ILE A 396 13.29 25.17 11.86
CA ILE A 396 12.81 25.37 10.49
C ILE A 396 11.30 25.31 10.42
N ARG A 397 10.73 26.03 9.45
CA ARG A 397 9.35 25.90 9.02
C ARG A 397 9.33 25.33 7.60
N GLN A 398 8.54 24.29 7.42
CA GLN A 398 8.24 23.70 6.13
C GLN A 398 6.75 23.87 5.84
N LYS A 399 6.40 24.42 4.68
CA LYS A 399 5.01 24.74 4.33
C LYS A 399 4.72 24.46 2.88
N GLU A 400 3.50 23.96 2.63
CA GLU A 400 3.03 23.66 1.29
C GLU A 400 1.52 23.81 1.17
N LYS A 401 1.08 24.29 0.00
CA LYS A 401 -0.30 24.23 -0.46
C LYS A 401 -0.32 23.61 -1.83
N ARG A 402 -1.04 22.48 -2.00
CA ARG A 402 -1.04 21.68 -3.22
C ARG A 402 -2.45 21.41 -3.72
N ASN A 403 -2.60 21.49 -5.06
CA ASN A 403 -3.70 20.90 -5.78
C ASN A 403 -3.17 19.79 -6.67
N LEU A 404 -3.78 18.61 -6.58
CA LEU A 404 -3.43 17.43 -7.31
C LEU A 404 -4.63 16.98 -8.14
N PHE A 405 -4.44 16.81 -9.44
CA PHE A 405 -5.44 16.32 -10.38
C PHE A 405 -4.95 15.03 -11.02
N GLY A 406 -5.87 14.14 -11.34
CA GLY A 406 -5.46 12.97 -12.09
C GLY A 406 -6.59 12.22 -12.76
N TYR A 407 -6.15 11.38 -13.70
CA TYR A 407 -6.98 10.46 -14.46
C TYR A 407 -6.27 9.11 -14.60
N ASN A 408 -7.00 8.03 -14.36
CA ASN A 408 -6.56 6.67 -14.66
C ASN A 408 -7.61 6.02 -15.55
N GLY A 409 -7.22 5.64 -16.79
CA GLY A 409 -8.06 4.90 -17.73
C GLY A 409 -7.45 3.55 -18.04
N SER A 410 -8.25 2.49 -18.14
CA SER A 410 -7.80 1.20 -18.65
C SER A 410 -8.88 0.46 -19.42
N TYR A 411 -8.45 -0.34 -20.39
CA TYR A 411 -9.28 -1.20 -21.20
C TYR A 411 -8.67 -2.60 -21.22
N ALA A 412 -9.37 -3.56 -20.64
CA ALA A 412 -8.95 -4.96 -20.57
C ALA A 412 -9.82 -5.82 -21.47
N ILE A 413 -9.18 -6.64 -22.29
CA ILE A 413 -9.76 -7.56 -23.27
C ILE A 413 -9.43 -8.97 -22.85
N ASN A 414 -10.43 -9.81 -22.68
CA ASN A 414 -10.26 -11.24 -22.43
C ASN A 414 -10.56 -12.02 -23.72
N THR A 415 -9.58 -12.72 -24.25
CA THR A 415 -9.71 -13.52 -25.47
C THR A 415 -9.17 -14.92 -25.31
N SER A 416 -9.60 -15.82 -26.18
CA SER A 416 -9.05 -17.17 -26.27
C SER A 416 -8.59 -17.44 -27.71
N VAL A 417 -7.37 -17.89 -27.87
CA VAL A 417 -6.79 -18.30 -29.16
C VAL A 417 -6.42 -19.78 -29.07
N GLY A 418 -7.21 -20.64 -29.67
CA GLY A 418 -7.13 -22.09 -29.43
C GLY A 418 -7.36 -22.41 -27.96
N ASN A 419 -6.43 -23.16 -27.36
CA ASN A 419 -6.48 -23.50 -25.92
C ASN A 419 -5.78 -22.48 -24.99
N LYS A 420 -5.34 -21.34 -25.53
CA LYS A 420 -4.63 -20.32 -24.76
C LYS A 420 -5.59 -19.19 -24.36
N TYR A 421 -5.54 -18.78 -23.10
CA TYR A 421 -6.29 -17.65 -22.60
C TYR A 421 -5.37 -16.43 -22.50
N LEU A 422 -5.84 -15.30 -23.02
CA LEU A 422 -5.12 -14.03 -23.07
C LEU A 422 -5.94 -12.95 -22.38
N THR A 423 -5.26 -12.14 -21.57
CA THR A 423 -5.80 -10.88 -21.06
C THR A 423 -4.87 -9.76 -21.48
N THR A 424 -5.32 -8.95 -22.43
CA THR A 424 -4.62 -7.76 -22.91
C THR A 424 -5.19 -6.53 -22.20
N THR A 425 -4.35 -5.75 -21.57
CA THR A 425 -4.76 -4.50 -20.90
C THR A 425 -3.98 -3.33 -21.46
N PHE A 426 -4.70 -2.30 -21.91
CA PHE A 426 -4.13 -1.00 -22.26
C PHE A 426 -4.54 0.02 -21.22
N GLY A 427 -3.63 0.93 -20.87
CA GLY A 427 -3.96 1.98 -19.92
C GLY A 427 -3.30 3.31 -20.23
N VAL A 428 -3.94 4.36 -19.73
CA VAL A 428 -3.50 5.76 -19.78
C VAL A 428 -3.61 6.35 -18.40
N GLN A 429 -2.59 7.06 -17.95
CA GLN A 429 -2.61 7.75 -16.66
C GLN A 429 -2.09 9.17 -16.84
N TYR A 430 -2.69 10.08 -16.10
CA TYR A 430 -2.29 11.47 -16.00
C TYR A 430 -2.32 11.92 -14.56
N ARG A 431 -1.29 12.64 -14.14
CA ARG A 431 -1.21 13.29 -12.83
C ARG A 431 -0.58 14.67 -13.01
N GLN A 432 -1.17 15.65 -12.35
CA GLN A 432 -0.59 16.98 -12.23
C GLN A 432 -0.65 17.45 -10.79
N ASP A 433 0.47 17.90 -10.28
CA ASP A 433 0.65 18.51 -8.97
C ASP A 433 1.02 19.98 -9.14
N ILE A 434 0.27 20.86 -8.52
CA ILE A 434 0.50 22.31 -8.53
C ILE A 434 0.64 22.76 -7.08
N THR A 435 1.82 23.25 -6.72
CA THR A 435 2.04 23.85 -5.40
C THR A 435 2.22 25.36 -5.49
N ASN A 436 1.81 26.05 -4.46
CA ASN A 436 1.96 27.50 -4.34
C ASN A 436 2.66 27.85 -3.03
N GLY A 437 3.78 28.54 -3.13
CA GLY A 437 4.56 28.97 -1.97
C GLY A 437 5.09 27.80 -1.16
N THR A 438 5.66 26.78 -1.81
CA THR A 438 6.40 25.72 -1.11
C THR A 438 7.60 26.33 -0.45
N GLU A 439 7.70 26.21 0.87
CA GLU A 439 8.60 27.00 1.71
C GLU A 439 9.45 26.10 2.61
N LEU A 440 10.74 26.48 2.74
CA LEU A 440 11.64 26.12 3.84
C LEU A 440 12.23 27.43 4.37
N SER A 441 11.97 27.74 5.63
CA SER A 441 12.45 28.96 6.31
C SER A 441 13.02 28.62 7.66
N ARG A 442 14.00 29.40 8.13
CA ARG A 442 14.41 29.43 9.54
C ARG A 442 13.41 30.22 10.35
N THR A 443 13.08 29.71 11.51
CA THR A 443 12.13 30.34 12.42
C THR A 443 12.61 30.29 13.86
N LYS A 444 12.03 31.12 14.71
CA LYS A 444 12.21 31.09 16.16
C LYS A 444 10.85 31.01 16.83
N ASP A 445 10.68 30.01 17.70
CA ASP A 445 9.49 29.83 18.54
C ASP A 445 8.17 29.77 17.74
N ARG A 446 8.22 29.28 16.47
CA ARG A 446 7.10 29.28 15.48
C ARG A 446 6.55 30.66 15.11
N VAL A 447 7.11 31.75 15.62
CA VAL A 447 6.55 33.11 15.52
C VAL A 447 7.35 33.96 14.55
N ILE A 448 8.66 33.95 14.67
CA ILE A 448 9.56 34.84 13.91
C ILE A 448 10.20 34.05 12.78
N THR A 449 10.00 34.46 11.53
CA THR A 449 10.77 33.97 10.40
C THR A 449 12.06 34.77 10.31
N THR A 450 13.21 34.12 10.49
CA THR A 450 14.52 34.78 10.49
C THR A 450 15.16 34.80 9.10
N ALA A 451 14.93 33.75 8.29
CA ALA A 451 15.43 33.66 6.92
C ALA A 451 14.59 32.70 6.07
N ALA A 452 14.32 33.04 4.82
CA ALA A 452 13.78 32.11 3.85
C ALA A 452 14.95 31.39 3.16
N LEU A 453 14.98 30.06 3.23
CA LEU A 453 16.00 29.21 2.62
C LEU A 453 15.60 28.76 1.21
N LYS A 454 14.33 28.37 1.04
CA LYS A 454 13.69 28.03 -0.23
C LYS A 454 12.25 28.51 -0.23
N LEU A 455 11.85 29.12 -1.33
CA LEU A 455 10.46 29.55 -1.53
C LEU A 455 10.15 29.49 -3.02
N GLY A 456 9.13 28.74 -3.42
CA GLY A 456 8.82 28.64 -4.84
C GLY A 456 7.51 27.93 -5.14
N ASN A 457 7.13 27.96 -6.41
CA ASN A 457 5.95 27.28 -6.94
C ASN A 457 6.42 26.11 -7.80
N ILE A 458 5.75 24.97 -7.65
CA ILE A 458 6.05 23.74 -8.37
C ILE A 458 4.86 23.37 -9.24
N ASN A 459 5.14 22.99 -10.50
CA ASN A 459 4.14 22.36 -11.36
C ASN A 459 4.77 21.10 -11.98
N GLU A 460 4.28 19.94 -11.56
CA GLU A 460 4.73 18.63 -12.00
C GLU A 460 3.63 17.93 -12.80
N VAL A 461 3.98 17.46 -13.99
CA VAL A 461 3.08 16.67 -14.84
C VAL A 461 3.72 15.32 -15.11
N ASN A 462 2.97 14.24 -14.87
CA ASN A 462 3.29 12.88 -15.33
C ASN A 462 2.15 12.38 -16.22
N ALA A 463 2.45 12.08 -17.47
CA ALA A 463 1.56 11.42 -18.41
C ALA A 463 2.15 10.08 -18.83
N SER A 464 1.33 9.03 -18.89
CA SER A 464 1.83 7.71 -19.22
C SER A 464 0.82 6.86 -19.97
N ILE A 465 1.36 5.91 -20.75
CA ILE A 465 0.62 4.84 -21.39
C ILE A 465 1.28 3.50 -21.05
N TYR A 466 0.50 2.45 -20.95
CA TYR A 466 1.02 1.11 -20.75
C TYR A 466 0.21 0.05 -21.51
N ALA A 467 0.88 -1.06 -21.78
CA ALA A 467 0.25 -2.29 -22.27
C ALA A 467 0.75 -3.45 -21.41
N ASP A 468 -0.15 -4.34 -21.07
CA ASP A 468 0.12 -5.52 -20.26
C ASP A 468 -0.59 -6.73 -20.89
N GLU A 469 0.14 -7.82 -21.09
CA GLU A 469 -0.35 -9.05 -21.70
C GLU A 469 -0.13 -10.22 -20.75
N LEU A 470 -1.21 -10.82 -20.29
CA LEU A 470 -1.17 -12.07 -19.53
C LEU A 470 -1.55 -13.23 -20.46
N ILE A 471 -0.62 -14.16 -20.67
CA ILE A 471 -0.79 -15.32 -21.56
C ILE A 471 -0.74 -16.59 -20.74
N LYS A 472 -1.84 -17.31 -20.65
CA LYS A 472 -1.88 -18.67 -20.13
C LYS A 472 -1.56 -19.64 -21.26
N LEU A 473 -0.28 -20.03 -21.37
CA LEU A 473 0.20 -20.94 -22.40
C LEU A 473 -0.26 -22.39 -22.19
N SER A 474 -0.40 -22.81 -20.94
CA SER A 474 -0.92 -24.10 -20.52
C SER A 474 -1.52 -24.00 -19.12
N ASP A 475 -2.12 -25.08 -18.61
CA ASP A 475 -2.60 -25.12 -17.22
C ASP A 475 -1.50 -24.93 -16.17
N LYS A 476 -0.24 -25.14 -16.56
CA LYS A 476 0.91 -25.02 -15.67
C LYS A 476 1.75 -23.77 -15.90
N PHE A 477 1.72 -23.16 -17.08
CA PHE A 477 2.65 -22.10 -17.44
C PHE A 477 1.93 -20.84 -17.91
N THR A 478 2.19 -19.74 -17.21
CA THR A 478 1.66 -18.41 -17.49
C THR A 478 2.82 -17.42 -17.65
N ILE A 479 2.73 -16.55 -18.64
CA ILE A 479 3.64 -15.43 -18.87
C ILE A 479 2.84 -14.15 -18.73
N ASN A 480 3.42 -13.14 -18.07
CA ASN A 480 2.93 -11.78 -18.11
C ASN A 480 4.03 -10.87 -18.63
N ALA A 481 3.76 -10.17 -19.72
CA ALA A 481 4.67 -9.22 -20.34
C ALA A 481 4.03 -7.84 -20.36
N GLY A 482 4.74 -6.82 -19.90
CA GLY A 482 4.24 -5.47 -19.85
C GLY A 482 5.28 -4.45 -20.31
N ILE A 483 4.80 -3.36 -20.86
CA ILE A 483 5.61 -2.19 -21.21
C ILE A 483 4.88 -0.93 -20.80
N ARG A 484 5.62 0.03 -20.28
CA ARG A 484 5.11 1.32 -19.87
C ARG A 484 6.02 2.43 -20.39
N PHE A 485 5.41 3.51 -20.86
CA PHE A 485 6.07 4.76 -21.23
C PHE A 485 5.54 5.87 -20.34
N ASP A 486 6.44 6.64 -19.73
CA ASP A 486 6.13 7.82 -18.92
C ASP A 486 6.84 9.04 -19.50
N TYR A 487 6.12 10.17 -19.50
CA TYR A 487 6.64 11.50 -19.76
C TYR A 487 6.45 12.37 -18.53
N PHE A 488 7.51 13.05 -18.12
CA PHE A 488 7.52 14.02 -17.02
C PHE A 488 7.85 15.41 -17.53
N HIS A 489 7.16 16.39 -16.97
CA HIS A 489 7.41 17.80 -17.19
C HIS A 489 7.36 18.51 -15.85
N ASN A 490 8.49 19.04 -15.39
CA ASN A 490 8.69 19.67 -14.10
C ASN A 490 9.02 21.15 -14.33
N LYS A 491 8.31 22.05 -13.65
CA LYS A 491 8.54 23.48 -13.63
C LYS A 491 8.73 23.93 -12.18
N TYR A 492 9.78 24.68 -11.92
CA TYR A 492 10.03 25.35 -10.67
C TYR A 492 10.14 26.85 -10.90
N ASP A 493 9.37 27.62 -10.15
CA ASP A 493 9.38 29.08 -10.10
C ASP A 493 9.96 29.48 -8.75
N ASP A 494 11.25 29.81 -8.71
CA ASP A 494 11.97 30.19 -7.51
C ASP A 494 11.67 31.67 -7.19
N LEU A 495 10.90 31.89 -6.13
CA LEU A 495 10.47 33.23 -5.71
C LEU A 495 11.56 34.00 -4.96
N LEU A 496 12.69 33.38 -4.58
CA LEU A 496 13.81 34.06 -3.95
C LEU A 496 14.76 34.63 -4.99
N SER A 497 15.07 33.86 -6.03
CA SER A 497 15.94 34.31 -7.14
C SER A 497 15.19 34.98 -8.28
N ASN A 498 13.84 34.81 -8.32
CA ASN A 498 12.97 35.18 -9.45
C ASN A 498 13.33 34.46 -10.77
N GLU A 499 13.84 33.23 -10.65
CA GLU A 499 14.19 32.39 -11.79
C GLU A 499 13.11 31.32 -12.02
N ILE A 500 12.79 31.08 -13.28
CA ILE A 500 11.89 30.00 -13.69
C ILE A 500 12.69 28.95 -14.45
N GLY A 501 12.71 27.75 -13.92
CA GLY A 501 13.33 26.59 -14.56
C GLY A 501 12.30 25.54 -15.01
N VAL A 502 12.65 24.83 -16.09
CA VAL A 502 11.83 23.73 -16.63
C VAL A 502 12.74 22.56 -16.99
N ALA A 503 12.27 21.36 -16.68
CA ALA A 503 12.97 20.14 -17.05
C ALA A 503 11.95 19.05 -17.45
N SER A 504 12.28 18.27 -18.49
CA SER A 504 11.42 17.18 -18.96
C SER A 504 12.24 15.91 -19.17
N ALA A 505 11.63 14.76 -18.92
CA ALA A 505 12.25 13.47 -19.15
C ALA A 505 11.23 12.42 -19.55
N THR A 506 11.71 11.36 -20.20
CA THR A 506 10.92 10.19 -20.56
C THR A 506 11.59 8.92 -20.08
N VAL A 507 10.79 7.90 -19.80
CA VAL A 507 11.31 6.58 -19.44
C VAL A 507 10.43 5.47 -20.02
N VAL A 508 11.07 4.40 -20.51
CA VAL A 508 10.41 3.14 -20.90
C VAL A 508 10.73 2.09 -19.85
N SER A 509 9.70 1.39 -19.37
CA SER A 509 9.78 0.44 -18.27
C SER A 509 9.20 -0.92 -18.68
N PRO A 510 10.00 -1.84 -19.26
CA PRO A 510 9.57 -3.21 -19.58
C PRO A 510 9.43 -4.05 -18.29
N LYS A 511 8.50 -5.03 -18.36
CA LYS A 511 8.20 -6.00 -17.31
C LYS A 511 8.08 -7.39 -17.96
N LEU A 512 8.61 -8.42 -17.29
CA LEU A 512 8.46 -9.79 -17.75
C LEU A 512 8.42 -10.74 -16.57
N ASN A 513 7.32 -11.48 -16.46
CA ASN A 513 7.04 -12.35 -15.35
C ASN A 513 6.66 -13.75 -15.84
N PHE A 514 7.15 -14.78 -15.15
CA PHE A 514 6.90 -16.17 -15.47
C PHE A 514 6.36 -16.88 -14.24
N TYR A 515 5.35 -17.72 -14.43
CA TYR A 515 4.72 -18.49 -13.37
C TYR A 515 4.59 -19.94 -13.83
N TYR A 516 5.10 -20.87 -13.03
CA TYR A 516 5.00 -22.29 -13.31
C TYR A 516 4.36 -23.04 -12.12
N THR A 517 3.17 -23.57 -12.34
CA THR A 517 2.40 -24.33 -11.36
C THR A 517 2.68 -25.82 -11.55
N PHE A 518 3.53 -26.40 -10.73
CA PHE A 518 3.83 -27.84 -10.79
C PHE A 518 2.59 -28.68 -10.46
N ASN A 519 1.88 -28.26 -9.44
CA ASN A 519 0.63 -28.83 -8.96
C ASN A 519 -0.12 -27.80 -8.09
N PRO A 520 -1.37 -28.05 -7.65
CA PRO A 520 -2.15 -27.10 -6.83
C PRO A 520 -1.52 -26.70 -5.47
N ARG A 521 -0.40 -27.31 -5.09
CA ARG A 521 0.28 -27.05 -3.81
C ARG A 521 1.61 -26.34 -3.99
N PHE A 522 2.16 -26.27 -5.23
CA PHE A 522 3.48 -25.72 -5.48
C PHE A 522 3.55 -24.93 -6.77
N GLN A 523 3.88 -23.65 -6.65
CA GLN A 523 4.11 -22.75 -7.77
C GLN A 523 5.49 -22.09 -7.62
N LEU A 524 6.23 -22.02 -8.73
CA LEU A 524 7.46 -21.25 -8.90
C LEU A 524 7.13 -20.01 -9.72
N TYR A 525 7.75 -18.87 -9.40
CA TYR A 525 7.66 -17.68 -10.23
C TYR A 525 8.98 -16.93 -10.33
N LEU A 526 9.16 -16.26 -11.47
CA LEU A 526 10.23 -15.31 -11.73
C LEU A 526 9.60 -14.02 -12.20
N ASN A 527 9.77 -12.94 -11.42
CA ASN A 527 9.36 -11.60 -11.80
C ASN A 527 10.58 -10.77 -12.14
N THR A 528 10.53 -10.01 -13.23
CA THR A 528 11.60 -9.09 -13.62
C THR A 528 11.01 -7.79 -14.14
N GLY A 529 11.70 -6.68 -13.90
CA GLY A 529 11.22 -5.41 -14.41
C GLY A 529 12.17 -4.24 -14.17
N LYS A 530 12.01 -3.23 -15.02
CA LYS A 530 12.59 -1.91 -14.83
C LYS A 530 11.55 -1.02 -14.15
N GLY A 531 11.89 -0.39 -13.04
CA GLY A 531 11.14 0.66 -12.38
C GLY A 531 11.88 1.99 -12.42
N PHE A 532 11.30 3.01 -11.83
CA PHE A 532 11.91 4.31 -11.63
C PHE A 532 11.16 5.06 -10.52
N HIS A 533 11.80 6.06 -9.92
CA HIS A 533 11.14 7.12 -9.20
C HIS A 533 11.48 8.48 -9.84
N SER A 534 10.59 9.45 -9.74
CA SER A 534 10.91 10.82 -10.12
C SER A 534 11.47 11.56 -8.92
N ASN A 535 12.54 12.32 -9.16
CA ASN A 535 13.17 13.12 -8.14
C ASN A 535 12.49 14.47 -7.94
N ASP A 536 12.77 15.10 -6.80
CA ASP A 536 12.21 16.41 -6.42
C ASP A 536 12.53 17.49 -7.46
N THR A 537 11.50 18.19 -7.89
CA THR A 537 11.59 19.26 -8.89
C THR A 537 12.58 20.34 -8.50
N ARG A 538 12.67 20.69 -7.21
CA ARG A 538 13.62 21.69 -6.68
C ARG A 538 15.08 21.25 -6.81
N ALA A 539 15.33 19.93 -6.87
CA ALA A 539 16.68 19.38 -7.03
C ALA A 539 17.06 19.20 -8.51
N VAL A 540 16.11 18.78 -9.37
CA VAL A 540 16.44 18.39 -10.75
C VAL A 540 16.32 19.54 -11.76
N VAL A 541 15.42 20.49 -11.55
CA VAL A 541 15.26 21.65 -12.47
C VAL A 541 16.50 22.52 -12.51
N PRO A 542 17.13 22.94 -11.37
CA PRO A 542 18.37 23.72 -11.40
C PRO A 542 19.55 23.00 -12.06
N LYS A 543 19.52 21.67 -12.14
CA LYS A 543 20.52 20.82 -12.82
C LYS A 543 20.19 20.51 -14.28
N ASN A 544 19.34 21.31 -14.94
CA ASN A 544 18.86 21.12 -16.31
C ASN A 544 18.20 19.73 -16.54
N GLY A 545 17.50 19.25 -15.54
CA GLY A 545 16.76 17.99 -15.61
C GLY A 545 17.60 16.71 -15.56
N LEU A 546 18.89 16.82 -15.25
CA LEU A 546 19.73 15.65 -15.04
C LEU A 546 19.13 14.80 -13.90
N GLN A 547 19.00 13.48 -14.15
CA GLN A 547 18.55 12.49 -13.16
C GLN A 547 17.11 12.68 -12.63
N ILE A 548 16.22 13.20 -13.48
CA ILE A 548 14.79 13.30 -13.13
C ILE A 548 14.21 11.92 -12.82
N LEU A 549 14.57 10.88 -13.60
CA LEU A 549 13.96 9.55 -13.59
C LEU A 549 15.05 8.45 -13.51
N PRO A 550 15.80 8.32 -12.40
CA PRO A 550 16.75 7.23 -12.26
C PRO A 550 16.06 5.87 -12.32
N ALA A 551 16.67 4.94 -13.07
CA ALA A 551 16.09 3.63 -13.27
C ALA A 551 16.50 2.66 -12.16
N THR A 552 15.58 1.77 -11.84
CA THR A 552 15.77 0.63 -10.94
C THR A 552 15.45 -0.66 -11.69
N TYR A 553 16.29 -1.69 -11.54
CA TYR A 553 16.09 -3.00 -12.13
C TYR A 553 15.93 -4.02 -11.02
N GLY A 554 14.83 -4.76 -11.05
CA GLY A 554 14.49 -5.74 -10.05
C GLY A 554 14.27 -7.13 -10.63
N SER A 555 14.58 -8.16 -9.83
CA SER A 555 14.24 -9.55 -10.11
C SER A 555 13.90 -10.31 -8.83
N ASP A 556 12.81 -11.08 -8.86
CA ASP A 556 12.34 -11.94 -7.78
C ASP A 556 12.22 -13.38 -8.29
N LEU A 557 12.91 -14.31 -7.63
CA LEU A 557 12.69 -15.75 -7.81
C LEU A 557 12.00 -16.28 -6.56
N GLY A 558 10.75 -16.70 -6.69
CA GLY A 558 9.95 -17.07 -5.53
C GLY A 558 9.15 -18.34 -5.70
N VAL A 559 8.76 -18.91 -4.57
CA VAL A 559 7.93 -20.10 -4.48
C VAL A 559 6.72 -19.83 -3.59
N ILE A 560 5.56 -20.33 -4.02
CA ILE A 560 4.37 -20.45 -3.19
C ILE A 560 4.16 -21.93 -2.93
N TYR A 561 4.19 -22.34 -1.67
CA TYR A 561 4.11 -23.74 -1.27
C TYR A 561 3.06 -23.97 -0.20
N LYS A 562 2.12 -24.88 -0.50
CA LYS A 562 1.04 -25.30 0.38
C LYS A 562 1.12 -26.81 0.61
N PRO A 563 2.03 -27.30 1.49
CA PRO A 563 2.27 -28.73 1.68
C PRO A 563 0.99 -29.47 2.12
N PHE A 564 0.17 -28.81 2.92
CA PHE A 564 -1.14 -29.28 3.35
C PHE A 564 -2.12 -28.09 3.53
N PRO A 565 -3.43 -28.32 3.62
CA PRO A 565 -4.44 -27.26 3.57
C PRO A 565 -4.27 -26.11 4.58
N LYS A 566 -3.63 -26.38 5.72
CA LYS A 566 -3.50 -25.42 6.83
C LYS A 566 -2.19 -24.64 6.86
N LEU A 567 -1.24 -24.90 5.94
CA LEU A 567 0.06 -24.24 5.91
C LEU A 567 0.31 -23.63 4.54
N LEU A 568 0.61 -22.33 4.52
CA LEU A 568 1.01 -21.59 3.34
C LEU A 568 2.37 -20.94 3.59
N ILE A 569 3.30 -21.16 2.68
CA ILE A 569 4.66 -20.60 2.69
C ILE A 569 4.85 -19.85 1.38
N ASN A 570 5.31 -18.61 1.47
CA ASN A 570 5.82 -17.83 0.34
C ASN A 570 7.27 -17.44 0.65
N ALA A 571 8.21 -17.87 -0.18
CA ALA A 571 9.63 -17.57 -0.03
C ALA A 571 10.16 -16.99 -1.34
N VAL A 572 10.92 -15.91 -1.24
CA VAL A 572 11.41 -15.12 -2.37
C VAL A 572 12.86 -14.76 -2.15
N SER A 573 13.73 -15.09 -3.10
CA SER A 573 15.06 -14.48 -3.24
C SER A 573 14.95 -13.34 -4.25
N TRP A 574 15.46 -12.17 -3.90
CA TRP A 574 15.28 -10.98 -4.71
C TRP A 574 16.58 -10.19 -4.87
N TYR A 575 16.66 -9.44 -5.97
CA TYR A 575 17.77 -8.54 -6.31
C TYR A 575 17.21 -7.23 -6.86
N ILE A 576 17.76 -6.10 -6.42
CA ILE A 576 17.42 -4.76 -6.89
C ILE A 576 18.72 -3.99 -7.12
N TYR A 577 18.85 -3.38 -8.30
CA TYR A 577 19.89 -2.44 -8.66
C TYR A 577 19.26 -1.08 -8.97
N SER A 578 19.76 -0.01 -8.34
CA SER A 578 19.33 1.37 -8.55
C SER A 578 20.47 2.16 -9.21
N GLN A 579 20.15 2.90 -10.27
CA GLN A 579 21.12 3.76 -10.97
C GLN A 579 21.55 4.95 -10.11
N GLN A 580 20.66 5.39 -9.23
CA GLN A 580 20.91 6.47 -8.31
C GLN A 580 19.98 6.35 -7.11
N GLU A 581 20.51 6.66 -5.95
CA GLU A 581 19.73 6.94 -4.76
C GLU A 581 19.82 8.41 -4.40
N PHE A 582 18.79 8.88 -3.73
CA PHE A 582 18.73 10.20 -3.15
C PHE A 582 18.62 10.05 -1.65
N VAL A 583 19.52 10.72 -0.95
CA VAL A 583 19.42 10.91 0.49
C VAL A 583 18.85 12.31 0.69
N TYR A 584 17.69 12.40 1.31
CA TYR A 584 17.17 13.68 1.74
C TYR A 584 17.87 14.10 3.03
N VAL A 585 18.60 15.20 2.96
CA VAL A 585 19.19 15.83 4.14
C VAL A 585 18.13 16.81 4.68
N GLY A 586 17.32 16.37 5.65
CA GLY A 586 16.12 17.07 6.11
C GLY A 586 16.34 18.51 6.57
N ASP A 587 17.49 18.79 7.14
CA ASP A 587 17.82 20.05 7.77
C ASP A 587 18.29 21.12 6.78
N ALA A 588 18.96 20.71 5.72
CA ALA A 588 19.44 21.59 4.68
C ALA A 588 18.43 21.79 3.55
N GLY A 589 17.36 21.02 3.52
CA GLY A 589 16.40 20.99 2.41
C GLY A 589 17.07 20.63 1.08
N VAL A 590 18.16 19.86 1.12
CA VAL A 590 18.94 19.46 -0.03
C VAL A 590 18.78 17.96 -0.23
N VAL A 591 18.59 17.55 -1.49
CA VAL A 591 18.66 16.14 -1.87
C VAL A 591 20.07 15.88 -2.39
N GLU A 592 20.81 15.02 -1.72
CA GLU A 592 22.13 14.60 -2.15
C GLU A 592 22.05 13.30 -2.94
N PRO A 593 22.58 13.23 -4.17
CA PRO A 593 22.65 11.99 -4.90
C PRO A 593 23.72 11.08 -4.29
N SER A 594 23.33 9.92 -3.78
CA SER A 594 24.25 8.95 -3.15
C SER A 594 24.89 7.96 -4.15
N GLY A 595 24.62 8.09 -5.46
CA GLY A 595 25.18 7.23 -6.48
C GLY A 595 24.38 5.92 -6.69
N ARG A 596 25.07 4.93 -7.32
CA ARG A 596 24.49 3.63 -7.63
C ARG A 596 24.43 2.75 -6.39
N SER A 597 23.37 1.95 -6.30
CA SER A 597 23.26 0.99 -5.21
C SER A 597 22.77 -0.39 -5.68
N ARG A 598 23.00 -1.38 -4.85
CA ARG A 598 22.39 -2.71 -4.98
C ARG A 598 21.85 -3.20 -3.66
N ARG A 599 20.78 -3.96 -3.78
CA ARG A 599 20.17 -4.69 -2.67
C ARG A 599 19.85 -6.10 -3.11
N TYR A 600 20.09 -7.06 -2.26
CA TYR A 600 19.63 -8.43 -2.45
C TYR A 600 19.25 -9.03 -1.11
N GLY A 601 18.37 -10.01 -1.15
CA GLY A 601 17.89 -10.60 0.08
C GLY A 601 16.89 -11.73 -0.11
N VAL A 602 16.30 -12.11 1.01
CA VAL A 602 15.31 -13.18 1.09
C VAL A 602 14.13 -12.70 1.94
N ASP A 603 12.92 -12.88 1.41
CA ASP A 603 11.67 -12.71 2.16
C ASP A 603 11.02 -14.08 2.35
N VAL A 604 10.58 -14.40 3.56
CA VAL A 604 9.82 -15.61 3.86
C VAL A 604 8.57 -15.23 4.64
N SER A 605 7.42 -15.69 4.15
CA SER A 605 6.11 -15.46 4.76
C SER A 605 5.44 -16.80 5.04
N VAL A 606 5.09 -17.06 6.28
CA VAL A 606 4.43 -18.31 6.69
C VAL A 606 3.09 -17.98 7.34
N ARG A 607 2.04 -18.70 6.93
CA ARG A 607 0.71 -18.63 7.54
C ARG A 607 0.28 -20.05 7.90
N TYR A 608 -0.01 -20.29 9.18
CA TYR A 608 -0.34 -21.60 9.69
C TYR A 608 -1.60 -21.59 10.56
N GLN A 609 -2.60 -22.35 10.16
CA GLN A 609 -3.79 -22.61 10.94
C GLN A 609 -3.54 -23.80 11.88
N LEU A 610 -3.13 -23.52 13.12
CA LEU A 610 -2.82 -24.53 14.12
C LEU A 610 -4.05 -25.38 14.50
N THR A 611 -5.18 -24.69 14.77
CA THR A 611 -6.48 -25.31 15.06
C THR A 611 -7.57 -24.61 14.24
N LYS A 612 -8.85 -24.96 14.40
CA LYS A 612 -9.97 -24.26 13.78
C LYS A 612 -10.11 -22.81 14.26
N THR A 613 -9.51 -22.46 15.40
CA THR A 613 -9.66 -21.17 16.06
C THR A 613 -8.34 -20.45 16.31
N LEU A 614 -7.18 -21.11 16.12
CA LEU A 614 -5.85 -20.56 16.40
C LEU A 614 -5.01 -20.54 15.13
N PHE A 615 -4.42 -19.38 14.83
CA PHE A 615 -3.57 -19.10 13.69
C PHE A 615 -2.23 -18.56 14.14
N ALA A 616 -1.18 -18.93 13.44
CA ALA A 616 0.17 -18.36 13.59
C ALA A 616 0.65 -17.79 12.26
N ASP A 617 1.34 -16.69 12.31
CA ASP A 617 2.01 -16.12 11.14
C ASP A 617 3.37 -15.57 11.51
N ILE A 618 4.27 -15.58 10.52
CA ILE A 618 5.60 -15.00 10.61
C ILE A 618 6.01 -14.47 9.23
N ASP A 619 6.57 -13.26 9.21
CA ASP A 619 7.24 -12.66 8.07
C ASP A 619 8.70 -12.38 8.44
N LEU A 620 9.64 -12.95 7.69
CA LEU A 620 11.09 -12.77 7.86
C LEU A 620 11.62 -12.05 6.61
N ASN A 621 12.43 -11.01 6.81
CA ASN A 621 13.02 -10.26 5.71
C ASN A 621 14.50 -10.02 6.02
N SER A 622 15.37 -10.49 5.14
CA SER A 622 16.81 -10.25 5.20
C SER A 622 17.24 -9.48 3.95
N ALA A 623 18.08 -8.48 4.13
CA ALA A 623 18.56 -7.63 3.06
C ALA A 623 20.06 -7.30 3.23
N THR A 624 20.76 -7.16 2.12
CA THR A 624 22.12 -6.64 2.06
C THR A 624 22.16 -5.41 1.16
N PRO A 625 21.88 -4.23 1.71
CA PRO A 625 21.94 -2.95 0.99
C PRO A 625 23.39 -2.43 0.95
N ARG A 626 23.88 -1.99 -0.24
CA ARG A 626 25.23 -1.43 -0.41
C ARG A 626 25.26 -0.37 -1.51
N SER A 627 25.98 0.72 -1.25
CA SER A 627 26.44 1.63 -2.30
C SER A 627 27.49 0.92 -3.18
N LEU A 628 27.48 1.21 -4.48
CA LEU A 628 28.43 0.66 -5.46
C LEU A 628 29.56 1.62 -5.81
N ASP A 629 29.40 2.89 -5.49
CA ASP A 629 30.33 3.95 -5.83
C ASP A 629 31.26 4.33 -4.66
N ALA A 630 31.02 3.79 -3.46
CA ALA A 630 31.84 3.98 -2.29
C ALA A 630 32.79 2.79 -2.04
N GLU A 631 33.90 3.05 -1.34
CA GLU A 631 34.88 2.04 -0.96
C GLU A 631 34.29 0.97 -0.03
N ALA A 632 34.83 -0.23 -0.11
CA ALA A 632 34.45 -1.32 0.81
C ALA A 632 34.68 -0.93 2.28
N GLY A 633 33.67 -1.12 3.12
CA GLY A 633 33.70 -0.69 4.52
C GLY A 633 33.13 0.70 4.78
N LYS A 634 32.98 1.52 3.71
CA LYS A 634 32.33 2.85 3.73
C LYS A 634 31.14 2.91 2.78
N ASN A 635 30.54 1.75 2.48
CA ASN A 635 29.52 1.60 1.47
C ASN A 635 28.20 1.07 2.03
N TYR A 636 27.97 1.26 3.30
CA TYR A 636 26.67 0.99 3.91
C TYR A 636 25.67 2.04 3.46
N LEU A 637 24.40 1.64 3.34
CA LEU A 637 23.31 2.59 3.15
C LEU A 637 22.74 2.92 4.53
N PRO A 638 22.78 4.19 4.95
CA PRO A 638 22.33 4.59 6.29
C PRO A 638 20.89 4.12 6.56
N LEU A 639 20.65 3.67 7.78
CA LEU A 639 19.38 3.23 8.35
C LEU A 639 18.69 2.07 7.63
N ALA A 640 19.21 1.61 6.50
CA ALA A 640 18.63 0.52 5.71
C ALA A 640 18.61 -0.80 6.53
N PRO A 641 17.42 -1.39 6.79
CA PRO A 641 17.31 -2.60 7.61
C PRO A 641 17.99 -3.79 6.94
N THR A 642 18.80 -4.51 7.72
CA THR A 642 19.44 -5.75 7.28
C THR A 642 18.62 -6.98 7.62
N PHE A 643 17.87 -6.95 8.73
CA PHE A 643 16.96 -8.01 9.14
C PHE A 643 15.75 -7.46 9.91
N THR A 644 14.56 -7.85 9.48
CA THR A 644 13.31 -7.57 10.20
C THR A 644 12.44 -8.82 10.27
N THR A 645 11.69 -8.95 11.37
CA THR A 645 10.66 -9.99 11.46
C THR A 645 9.44 -9.48 12.21
N VAL A 646 8.27 -9.83 11.71
CA VAL A 646 6.98 -9.58 12.35
C VAL A 646 6.16 -10.87 12.34
N GLY A 647 5.35 -11.06 13.37
CA GLY A 647 4.53 -12.25 13.43
C GLY A 647 3.68 -12.30 14.69
N GLY A 648 3.05 -13.43 14.94
CA GLY A 648 2.31 -13.65 16.16
C GLY A 648 1.29 -14.78 16.10
N LEU A 649 0.48 -14.81 17.14
CA LEU A 649 -0.63 -15.73 17.29
C LEU A 649 -1.94 -14.95 17.25
N SER A 650 -2.91 -15.44 16.52
CA SER A 650 -4.26 -14.88 16.46
C SER A 650 -5.29 -15.98 16.74
N PHE A 651 -6.31 -15.68 17.52
CA PHE A 651 -7.38 -16.60 17.77
C PHE A 651 -8.74 -15.98 17.45
N GLN A 652 -9.68 -16.83 17.00
CA GLN A 652 -11.06 -16.46 16.75
C GLN A 652 -11.98 -17.58 17.24
N SER A 653 -12.75 -17.29 18.30
CA SER A 653 -13.69 -18.25 18.86
C SER A 653 -15.11 -18.03 18.29
N PRO A 654 -15.89 -19.10 18.04
CA PRO A 654 -17.31 -18.99 17.70
C PRO A 654 -18.17 -18.31 18.78
N THR A 655 -17.67 -18.24 20.01
CA THR A 655 -18.36 -17.60 21.16
C THR A 655 -18.29 -16.08 21.14
N GLY A 656 -17.60 -15.49 20.15
CA GLY A 656 -17.44 -14.05 20.00
C GLY A 656 -16.12 -13.49 20.52
N PHE A 657 -15.31 -14.29 21.24
CA PHE A 657 -13.94 -13.89 21.64
C PHE A 657 -12.99 -14.01 20.45
N ASN A 658 -12.20 -12.99 20.23
CA ASN A 658 -11.10 -12.98 19.28
C ASN A 658 -9.97 -12.10 19.79
N GLY A 659 -8.77 -12.29 19.25
CA GLY A 659 -7.63 -11.48 19.64
C GLY A 659 -6.33 -11.96 19.01
N SER A 660 -5.27 -11.23 19.31
CA SER A 660 -3.91 -11.58 18.86
C SER A 660 -2.85 -11.07 19.83
N ILE A 661 -1.74 -11.78 19.88
CA ILE A 661 -0.47 -11.28 20.38
C ILE A 661 0.50 -11.20 19.22
N ARG A 662 1.07 -10.03 19.01
CA ARG A 662 1.93 -9.71 17.86
C ARG A 662 3.30 -9.30 18.36
N TYR A 663 4.36 -9.60 17.58
CA TYR A 663 5.70 -9.07 17.82
C TYR A 663 6.24 -8.36 16.59
N ARG A 664 7.17 -7.43 16.83
CA ARG A 664 7.97 -6.73 15.82
C ARG A 664 9.42 -6.71 16.29
N TYR A 665 10.32 -7.07 15.38
CA TYR A 665 11.76 -7.04 15.60
C TYR A 665 12.47 -6.41 14.41
N ILE A 666 13.38 -5.52 14.67
CA ILE A 666 14.36 -5.00 13.73
C ILE A 666 15.74 -5.14 14.35
N ALA A 667 16.71 -5.60 13.56
CA ALA A 667 18.09 -5.75 14.03
C ALA A 667 18.84 -4.41 14.09
N ASP A 668 19.97 -4.39 14.77
CA ASP A 668 20.94 -3.28 14.68
C ASP A 668 21.28 -3.03 13.23
N ARG A 669 21.43 -1.74 12.84
CA ARG A 669 21.72 -1.35 11.46
C ARG A 669 22.66 -0.14 11.42
N PRO A 670 23.49 0.00 10.36
CA PRO A 670 24.33 1.19 10.17
C PRO A 670 23.48 2.46 10.15
N ALA A 671 23.88 3.47 10.89
CA ALA A 671 23.24 4.80 10.82
C ALA A 671 24.03 5.77 9.92
N ASN A 672 25.27 5.41 9.54
CA ASN A 672 26.12 6.14 8.59
C ASN A 672 26.86 5.18 7.64
N GLU A 673 27.56 5.72 6.66
CA GLU A 673 28.14 4.96 5.54
C GLU A 673 29.31 4.05 5.93
N ASP A 674 30.01 4.34 7.01
CA ASP A 674 31.14 3.54 7.51
C ASP A 674 30.77 2.62 8.69
N ASN A 675 29.49 2.64 9.11
CA ASN A 675 28.96 1.88 10.24
C ASN A 675 29.67 2.17 11.59
N SER A 676 30.25 3.36 11.72
CA SER A 676 30.80 3.83 13.01
C SER A 676 29.70 4.20 14.00
N ILE A 677 28.54 4.63 13.51
CA ILE A 677 27.33 4.90 14.28
C ILE A 677 26.28 3.85 13.96
N VAL A 678 25.70 3.24 14.99
CA VAL A 678 24.77 2.11 14.86
C VAL A 678 23.43 2.43 15.49
N ALA A 679 22.39 2.40 14.69
CA ALA A 679 21.00 2.45 15.14
C ALA A 679 20.62 1.10 15.77
N LYS A 680 20.23 1.11 17.04
CA LYS A 680 19.93 -0.09 17.83
C LYS A 680 18.60 -0.72 17.42
N GLY A 681 18.62 -2.03 17.32
CA GLY A 681 17.43 -2.84 17.11
C GLY A 681 16.52 -2.90 18.34
N TYR A 682 15.33 -3.42 18.13
CA TYR A 682 14.37 -3.62 19.22
C TYR A 682 13.43 -4.80 18.96
N PHE A 683 12.85 -5.32 20.05
CA PHE A 683 11.80 -6.34 20.03
C PHE A 683 10.65 -5.90 20.92
N VAL A 684 9.46 -5.69 20.33
CA VAL A 684 8.28 -5.25 21.05
C VAL A 684 7.07 -6.13 20.73
N ASN A 685 6.15 -6.22 21.71
CA ASN A 685 4.96 -7.06 21.60
C ASN A 685 3.71 -6.24 21.85
N ASP A 686 2.68 -6.51 21.06
CA ASP A 686 1.37 -5.87 21.16
C ASP A 686 0.29 -6.93 21.40
N LEU A 687 -0.76 -6.58 22.15
CA LEU A 687 -1.91 -7.43 22.46
C LEU A 687 -3.21 -6.79 22.01
N GLN A 688 -4.07 -7.55 21.36
CA GLN A 688 -5.44 -7.16 21.04
C GLN A 688 -6.40 -8.25 21.50
N LEU A 689 -7.42 -7.88 22.28
CA LEU A 689 -8.51 -8.75 22.69
C LEU A 689 -9.83 -8.09 22.37
N ASN A 690 -10.77 -8.83 21.80
CA ASN A 690 -12.11 -8.35 21.49
C ASN A 690 -13.16 -9.38 21.89
N TYR A 691 -14.32 -8.89 22.30
CA TYR A 691 -15.51 -9.71 22.54
C TYR A 691 -16.72 -9.11 21.82
N THR A 692 -17.29 -9.89 20.92
CA THR A 692 -18.49 -9.51 20.14
C THR A 692 -19.69 -10.30 20.63
N LYS A 693 -20.75 -9.62 21.05
CA LYS A 693 -22.03 -10.21 21.41
C LYS A 693 -23.19 -9.41 20.83
N GLY A 694 -23.89 -10.02 19.88
CA GLY A 694 -24.99 -9.34 19.18
C GLY A 694 -24.51 -8.07 18.46
N LYS A 695 -25.01 -6.93 18.85
CA LYS A 695 -24.68 -5.61 18.27
C LYS A 695 -23.50 -4.90 18.94
N TYR A 696 -22.97 -5.46 20.03
CA TYR A 696 -21.89 -4.88 20.81
C TYR A 696 -20.55 -5.55 20.51
N ASN A 697 -19.49 -4.76 20.39
CA ASN A 697 -18.10 -5.21 20.36
C ASN A 697 -17.31 -4.42 21.41
N MET A 698 -16.64 -5.13 22.31
CA MET A 698 -15.75 -4.58 23.32
C MET A 698 -14.34 -5.00 22.99
N GLY A 699 -13.37 -4.08 23.14
CA GLY A 699 -11.98 -4.34 22.83
C GLY A 699 -11.05 -3.81 23.90
N VAL A 700 -9.92 -4.51 24.07
CA VAL A 700 -8.74 -4.07 24.83
C VAL A 700 -7.54 -4.19 23.91
N SER A 701 -6.78 -3.12 23.75
CA SER A 701 -5.51 -3.12 23.04
C SER A 701 -4.39 -2.62 23.93
N VAL A 702 -3.24 -3.29 23.85
CA VAL A 702 -2.02 -2.90 24.56
C VAL A 702 -0.88 -2.88 23.55
N GLN A 703 -0.24 -1.75 23.39
CA GLN A 703 1.02 -1.62 22.68
C GLN A 703 2.17 -1.77 23.68
N ASN A 704 3.28 -2.36 23.25
CA ASN A 704 4.44 -2.64 24.08
C ASN A 704 4.07 -3.33 25.41
N LEU A 705 3.49 -4.52 25.29
CA LEU A 705 2.92 -5.30 26.41
C LEU A 705 3.89 -5.49 27.58
N PHE A 706 5.20 -5.57 27.33
CA PHE A 706 6.22 -5.82 28.32
C PHE A 706 6.97 -4.57 28.78
N ASP A 707 6.50 -3.39 28.40
CA ASP A 707 7.07 -2.07 28.74
C ASP A 707 8.57 -1.96 28.46
N VAL A 708 8.98 -2.47 27.31
CA VAL A 708 10.37 -2.39 26.84
C VAL A 708 10.73 -0.94 26.52
N ARG A 709 11.86 -0.46 27.06
CA ARG A 709 12.42 0.86 26.69
C ARG A 709 13.17 0.73 25.37
N TRP A 710 12.72 1.42 24.32
CA TRP A 710 13.24 1.29 22.96
C TRP A 710 13.22 2.61 22.20
N LYS A 711 14.04 2.70 21.14
CA LYS A 711 14.14 3.85 20.24
C LYS A 711 13.48 3.48 18.92
N GLU A 712 12.45 4.22 18.51
CA GLU A 712 11.63 3.89 17.34
C GLU A 712 12.32 4.32 16.05
N THR A 713 12.55 5.62 15.85
CA THR A 713 13.39 6.14 14.78
C THR A 713 14.73 6.61 15.35
N GLN A 714 15.79 6.49 14.56
CA GLN A 714 17.14 6.80 14.98
C GLN A 714 17.91 7.32 13.75
N PHE A 715 18.61 8.44 13.89
CA PHE A 715 19.37 9.08 12.82
C PHE A 715 20.75 9.46 13.32
N ALA A 716 21.78 9.25 12.51
CA ALA A 716 23.09 9.89 12.75
C ALA A 716 22.95 11.35 12.35
N THR A 717 22.98 12.25 13.31
CA THR A 717 22.78 13.69 13.09
C THR A 717 23.85 14.48 13.81
N GLU A 718 24.49 15.40 13.08
CA GLU A 718 25.42 16.36 13.66
C GLU A 718 24.64 17.53 14.24
N SER A 719 24.78 17.80 15.52
CA SER A 719 24.06 18.87 16.21
C SER A 719 24.92 19.54 17.28
N ARG A 720 24.48 20.71 17.71
CA ARG A 720 25.09 21.43 18.83
C ARG A 720 24.02 21.92 19.78
N LEU A 721 24.10 21.53 21.04
CA LEU A 721 23.23 22.05 22.08
C LEU A 721 23.66 23.48 22.49
N GLN A 722 22.74 24.25 23.09
CA GLN A 722 22.92 25.68 23.35
C GLN A 722 24.20 26.04 24.12
N LYS A 723 24.63 25.17 25.06
CA LYS A 723 25.81 25.44 25.90
C LYS A 723 27.09 24.80 25.39
N GLU A 724 27.05 24.09 24.27
CA GLU A 724 28.19 23.43 23.67
C GLU A 724 28.98 24.40 22.77
N THR A 725 30.29 24.20 22.72
CA THR A 725 31.19 24.99 21.89
C THR A 725 31.38 24.41 20.49
N GLU A 726 31.24 23.09 20.36
CA GLU A 726 31.44 22.33 19.13
C GLU A 726 30.23 21.48 18.82
N SER A 727 30.02 21.14 17.56
CA SER A 727 29.00 20.17 17.12
C SER A 727 29.51 18.76 17.28
N MET A 728 28.58 17.81 17.45
CA MET A 728 28.85 16.38 17.56
C MET A 728 27.85 15.57 16.73
N GLU A 729 28.35 14.58 15.99
CA GLU A 729 27.52 13.61 15.28
C GLU A 729 27.29 12.38 16.15
N GLU A 730 26.03 12.06 16.41
CA GLU A 730 25.61 10.90 17.18
C GLU A 730 24.18 10.47 16.82
N ILE A 731 23.67 9.43 17.48
CA ILE A 731 22.26 9.04 17.35
C ILE A 731 21.34 10.08 17.97
N HIS A 732 20.47 10.66 17.13
CA HIS A 732 19.26 11.34 17.55
C HIS A 732 18.09 10.37 17.38
N PHE A 733 17.25 10.24 18.37
CA PHE A 733 16.18 9.24 18.34
C PHE A 733 14.83 9.78 18.79
N THR A 734 13.78 9.10 18.33
CA THR A 734 12.43 9.21 18.91
C THR A 734 12.20 8.06 19.88
N PRO A 735 11.80 8.33 21.13
CA PRO A 735 11.38 7.27 22.06
C PRO A 735 10.24 6.46 21.48
N GLY A 736 10.33 5.13 21.57
CA GLY A 736 9.23 4.25 21.21
C GLY A 736 8.14 4.23 22.29
N THR A 737 6.93 3.88 21.85
CA THR A 737 5.74 3.80 22.71
C THR A 737 6.03 2.91 23.94
N PRO A 738 5.87 3.40 25.20
CA PRO A 738 5.91 2.58 26.41
C PRO A 738 4.69 1.67 26.49
N PHE A 739 4.47 0.98 27.61
CA PHE A 739 3.19 0.29 27.81
C PHE A 739 2.02 1.23 27.61
N PHE A 740 1.17 0.95 26.60
CA PHE A 740 0.06 1.80 26.23
C PHE A 740 -1.24 1.01 26.09
N GLY A 741 -2.09 1.09 27.09
CA GLY A 741 -3.37 0.40 27.16
C GLY A 741 -4.54 1.28 26.68
N ARG A 742 -5.47 0.67 25.91
CA ARG A 742 -6.74 1.29 25.48
C ARG A 742 -7.88 0.31 25.57
N ILE A 743 -9.07 0.82 25.81
CA ILE A 743 -10.35 0.11 25.77
C ILE A 743 -11.23 0.70 24.66
N SER A 744 -12.07 -0.13 24.10
CA SER A 744 -13.02 0.29 23.07
C SER A 744 -14.39 -0.34 23.27
N LEU A 745 -15.44 0.39 22.88
CA LEU A 745 -16.81 -0.08 22.82
C LEU A 745 -17.43 0.34 21.49
N ALA A 746 -17.94 -0.62 20.73
CA ALA A 746 -18.67 -0.36 19.51
C ALA A 746 -20.09 -0.93 19.57
N TYR A 747 -21.04 -0.20 18.97
CA TYR A 747 -22.43 -0.60 18.80
C TYR A 747 -22.82 -0.48 17.33
N SER A 748 -23.42 -1.56 16.79
CA SER A 748 -23.94 -1.61 15.42
C SER A 748 -25.46 -1.67 15.43
N PHE A 749 -26.14 -0.87 14.58
CA PHE A 749 -27.59 -0.70 14.61
C PHE A 749 -28.22 -0.59 13.22
#